data_9ee90b726a6dd54b1079bf65e7b95020
#
_entry.id   9ee90b726a6dd54b1079bf65e7b95020
#
_cell.length_a   1.000
_cell.length_b   1.000
_cell.length_c   1.000
_cell.angle_alpha   90.00
_cell.angle_beta   90.00
_cell.angle_gamma   90.00
#
_symmetry.space_group_name_H-M   'P 1'
#
loop_
_entity.id
_entity.type
_entity.pdbx_description
1 polymer ?
#
loop_
_entity_poly.entity_id
_entity_poly.type
_entity_poly.pdbx_seq_one_letter_code
_entity_poly.pdbx_strand_id
1 'polypeptide(L)'
;MKTGVLFCTCNGRVDVRYKDVKKVEGAEVVELVDVGCGESGLEVLKRDIERNDLDSVVVGCSYGGGGFVDACSEVGVKPENVGFVNLRDLCLSVGGKEGVEAAKRAVAGEIEKLSSLEHPRDMAVNIGESVFVVGGGDVVDRVVDYLSRDLDVVQLVPEDIDVGYERLVGGQSVYQGDVFKVEGRVGGLEVGVSKESAVDLDMCIGCDRCRLECDLDAFTSGYRVLDVCDECMDCVDVCPVDAIEIGRNEKRLFETDQVLFSEDSLGLGVDELPSGVYVLGEDGLEGVSSVLERAGGFRKDVWLDVKHELCNSVGPGGSEGCSYCMDLCPADAVWIDGEGVHFDRVECTGCGLCSSICPLSVPNHKMSNKSYFNVVDSVLYEKGGLLRKDPLDKHVVLFGSREGLREYGKAVRSGVEVSPYIPIEVRPGSLSAALVVYTACKADGVVVLGQVSPAVDMAQAIVDELGVGRVGVMAGGVDVSWLDMFYRSVVTGNRIGVSRPDSYENREALVGLLEELDVEGVVEGRYSFGFVDVSGDCTLCNACANACQTGALIRKDNELVFRHERCTGCGLCIEVCPEDAVDIDYLIDFDSLGVDVGLVESEMMCCKECGKEFISMEAYRKVVDSLESAGGSKSEDRVGLIEYCEDCRPMVALRDLGSPGDDL
;
A
#
# COMPACT_ATOMS: atom_id res chain seq x y z
N MET A 1 -23.96 -11.63 17.70
CA MET A 1 -24.68 -11.02 16.58
C MET A 1 -25.65 -12.05 16.02
N LYS A 2 -26.94 -11.75 15.95
CA LYS A 2 -27.96 -12.63 15.37
C LYS A 2 -28.08 -12.33 13.88
N THR A 3 -27.80 -13.32 13.04
CA THR A 3 -27.76 -13.14 11.59
C THR A 3 -28.89 -13.87 10.89
N GLY A 4 -29.65 -13.16 10.07
CA GLY A 4 -30.64 -13.72 9.17
C GLY A 4 -30.06 -13.98 7.79
N VAL A 5 -30.59 -14.98 7.10
CA VAL A 5 -30.19 -15.32 5.71
C VAL A 5 -31.41 -15.33 4.81
N LEU A 6 -31.35 -14.57 3.72
CA LEU A 6 -32.35 -14.55 2.67
C LEU A 6 -31.79 -15.18 1.40
N PHE A 7 -32.27 -16.36 1.02
CA PHE A 7 -31.98 -16.96 -0.29
C PHE A 7 -33.03 -16.53 -1.33
N CYS A 8 -32.56 -16.23 -2.55
CA CYS A 8 -33.42 -15.85 -3.66
C CYS A 8 -33.33 -16.88 -4.80
N THR A 9 -34.50 -17.39 -5.26
CA THR A 9 -34.54 -18.30 -6.43
C THR A 9 -34.47 -17.57 -7.77
N CYS A 10 -34.46 -16.22 -7.75
CA CYS A 10 -34.48 -15.39 -8.96
C CYS A 10 -35.61 -15.76 -9.92
N ASN A 11 -36.84 -15.91 -9.43
CA ASN A 11 -38.02 -16.30 -10.15
C ASN A 11 -37.87 -17.70 -10.78
N GLY A 12 -37.42 -18.68 -10.00
CA GLY A 12 -37.26 -20.08 -10.40
C GLY A 12 -36.06 -20.32 -11.35
N ARG A 13 -35.21 -19.34 -11.59
CA ARG A 13 -33.98 -19.53 -12.38
C ARG A 13 -32.88 -20.29 -11.65
N VAL A 14 -33.02 -20.41 -10.34
CA VAL A 14 -32.12 -21.17 -9.47
C VAL A 14 -32.91 -22.31 -8.85
N ASP A 15 -32.54 -23.55 -9.17
CA ASP A 15 -33.19 -24.79 -8.65
C ASP A 15 -32.67 -25.09 -7.24
N VAL A 16 -33.21 -24.36 -6.26
CA VAL A 16 -32.94 -24.60 -4.84
C VAL A 16 -34.26 -24.71 -4.08
N ARG A 17 -34.35 -25.68 -3.16
CA ARG A 17 -35.54 -25.89 -2.34
C ARG A 17 -35.22 -25.50 -0.88
N TYR A 18 -36.21 -24.99 -0.17
CA TYR A 18 -36.07 -24.61 1.24
C TYR A 18 -35.46 -25.73 2.11
N LYS A 19 -35.84 -26.99 1.90
CA LYS A 19 -35.29 -28.12 2.65
C LYS A 19 -33.77 -28.30 2.48
N ASP A 20 -33.21 -27.81 1.36
CA ASP A 20 -31.82 -27.95 1.02
C ASP A 20 -30.98 -26.86 1.67
N VAL A 21 -31.54 -25.65 1.91
CA VAL A 21 -30.88 -24.47 2.49
C VAL A 21 -31.33 -24.08 3.89
N LYS A 22 -32.38 -24.68 4.44
CA LYS A 22 -32.96 -24.33 5.76
C LYS A 22 -32.01 -24.35 6.96
N LYS A 23 -30.80 -24.87 6.79
CA LYS A 23 -29.75 -24.91 7.80
C LYS A 23 -28.44 -24.40 7.18
N VAL A 24 -28.05 -23.24 7.59
CA VAL A 24 -26.73 -22.64 7.33
C VAL A 24 -26.06 -22.42 8.68
N GLU A 25 -24.79 -22.70 8.78
CA GLU A 25 -24.03 -22.50 10.00
C GLU A 25 -23.94 -21.02 10.35
N GLY A 26 -24.15 -20.68 11.62
CA GLY A 26 -24.16 -19.28 12.09
C GLY A 26 -25.46 -18.52 11.81
N ALA A 27 -26.41 -19.05 11.03
CA ALA A 27 -27.67 -18.37 10.79
C ALA A 27 -28.72 -18.66 11.87
N GLU A 28 -29.34 -17.61 12.42
CA GLU A 28 -30.49 -17.72 13.32
C GLU A 28 -31.77 -18.06 12.54
N VAL A 29 -31.97 -17.42 11.41
CA VAL A 29 -33.13 -17.59 10.53
C VAL A 29 -32.66 -17.73 9.09
N VAL A 30 -33.29 -18.65 8.35
CA VAL A 30 -33.06 -18.80 6.90
C VAL A 30 -34.42 -18.77 6.19
N GLU A 31 -34.55 -17.84 5.25
CA GLU A 31 -35.72 -17.73 4.38
C GLU A 31 -35.36 -17.97 2.91
N LEU A 32 -36.32 -18.47 2.16
CA LEU A 32 -36.20 -18.66 0.73
C LEU A 32 -37.35 -17.95 0.03
N VAL A 33 -37.04 -17.03 -0.86
CA VAL A 33 -38.01 -16.25 -1.62
C VAL A 33 -37.79 -16.38 -3.13
N ASP A 34 -38.84 -16.18 -3.92
CA ASP A 34 -38.75 -16.31 -5.38
C ASP A 34 -38.08 -15.07 -6.00
N VAL A 35 -38.42 -13.88 -5.52
CA VAL A 35 -37.83 -12.60 -5.98
C VAL A 35 -37.48 -11.76 -4.78
N GLY A 36 -36.25 -11.88 -4.29
CA GLY A 36 -35.78 -11.15 -3.09
C GLY A 36 -35.72 -9.63 -3.27
N CYS A 37 -35.32 -9.18 -4.46
CA CYS A 37 -35.20 -7.74 -4.80
C CYS A 37 -36.55 -7.07 -5.17
N GLY A 38 -37.63 -7.81 -5.20
CA GLY A 38 -38.97 -7.25 -5.40
C GLY A 38 -39.59 -6.80 -4.08
N GLU A 39 -40.64 -5.97 -4.16
CA GLU A 39 -41.33 -5.39 -3.00
C GLU A 39 -41.73 -6.46 -1.97
N SER A 40 -42.34 -7.57 -2.43
CA SER A 40 -42.72 -8.69 -1.56
C SER A 40 -41.54 -9.37 -0.87
N GLY A 41 -40.37 -9.48 -1.53
CA GLY A 41 -39.15 -10.06 -0.95
C GLY A 41 -38.53 -9.14 0.10
N LEU A 42 -38.52 -7.84 -0.14
CA LEU A 42 -38.05 -6.83 0.82
C LEU A 42 -38.94 -6.76 2.07
N GLU A 43 -40.26 -6.87 1.90
CA GLU A 43 -41.20 -6.92 3.02
C GLU A 43 -41.03 -8.21 3.88
N VAL A 44 -40.75 -9.36 3.25
CA VAL A 44 -40.37 -10.56 3.99
C VAL A 44 -39.14 -10.34 4.81
N LEU A 45 -38.10 -9.73 4.22
CA LEU A 45 -36.84 -9.43 4.88
C LEU A 45 -37.03 -8.51 6.10
N LYS A 46 -37.75 -7.38 5.94
CA LYS A 46 -38.06 -6.45 7.03
C LYS A 46 -38.78 -7.14 8.19
N ARG A 47 -39.83 -7.89 7.87
CA ARG A 47 -40.61 -8.64 8.86
C ARG A 47 -39.74 -9.62 9.65
N ASP A 48 -38.79 -10.32 8.97
CA ASP A 48 -37.97 -11.34 9.61
C ASP A 48 -36.90 -10.69 10.50
N ILE A 49 -36.38 -9.52 10.11
CA ILE A 49 -35.49 -8.71 10.94
C ILE A 49 -36.17 -8.31 12.24
N GLU A 50 -37.37 -7.70 12.15
CA GLU A 50 -38.13 -7.24 13.32
C GLU A 50 -38.57 -8.40 14.21
N ARG A 51 -39.07 -9.50 13.62
CA ARG A 51 -39.61 -10.65 14.37
C ARG A 51 -38.55 -11.39 15.18
N ASN A 52 -37.33 -11.48 14.65
CA ASN A 52 -36.25 -12.28 15.24
C ASN A 52 -35.19 -11.39 15.91
N ASP A 53 -35.37 -10.08 15.89
CA ASP A 53 -34.41 -9.09 16.46
C ASP A 53 -32.99 -9.35 15.91
N LEU A 54 -32.88 -9.27 14.57
CA LEU A 54 -31.65 -9.57 13.86
C LEU A 54 -30.70 -8.36 13.84
N ASP A 55 -29.43 -8.57 14.14
CA ASP A 55 -28.38 -7.57 14.11
C ASP A 55 -27.76 -7.42 12.71
N SER A 56 -27.82 -8.47 11.92
CA SER A 56 -27.19 -8.54 10.59
C SER A 56 -27.97 -9.46 9.65
N VAL A 57 -27.74 -9.27 8.35
CA VAL A 57 -28.39 -10.04 7.28
C VAL A 57 -27.41 -10.41 6.20
N VAL A 58 -27.47 -11.65 5.73
CA VAL A 58 -26.79 -12.11 4.49
C VAL A 58 -27.83 -12.37 3.42
N VAL A 59 -27.70 -11.67 2.29
CA VAL A 59 -28.56 -11.81 1.13
C VAL A 59 -27.88 -12.65 0.06
N GLY A 60 -28.42 -13.85 -0.17
CA GLY A 60 -28.01 -14.73 -1.25
C GLY A 60 -28.71 -14.39 -2.55
N CYS A 61 -28.19 -13.42 -3.30
CA CYS A 61 -28.79 -12.92 -4.54
C CYS A 61 -27.72 -12.61 -5.58
N SER A 62 -28.03 -12.81 -6.86
CA SER A 62 -27.15 -12.44 -7.97
C SER A 62 -27.08 -10.93 -8.24
N TYR A 63 -28.01 -10.18 -7.66
CA TYR A 63 -28.12 -8.73 -7.80
C TYR A 63 -28.01 -8.08 -6.41
N GLY A 64 -26.77 -7.89 -5.96
CA GLY A 64 -26.51 -7.10 -4.75
C GLY A 64 -26.86 -5.65 -5.04
N GLY A 65 -27.96 -5.14 -4.48
CA GLY A 65 -28.43 -3.80 -4.79
C GLY A 65 -28.81 -2.99 -3.57
N GLY A 66 -28.78 -1.65 -3.72
CA GLY A 66 -29.10 -0.68 -2.68
C GLY A 66 -30.46 -0.90 -2.01
N GLY A 67 -31.44 -1.41 -2.74
CA GLY A 67 -32.76 -1.68 -2.20
C GLY A 67 -32.80 -2.66 -1.01
N PHE A 68 -31.86 -3.60 -0.90
CA PHE A 68 -31.73 -4.45 0.28
C PHE A 68 -31.14 -3.69 1.47
N VAL A 69 -30.13 -2.86 1.21
CA VAL A 69 -29.48 -2.04 2.24
C VAL A 69 -30.47 -1.02 2.79
N ASP A 70 -31.23 -0.36 1.91
CA ASP A 70 -32.25 0.62 2.30
C ASP A 70 -33.34 -0.05 3.14
N ALA A 71 -33.86 -1.20 2.71
CA ALA A 71 -34.88 -1.96 3.43
C ALA A 71 -34.40 -2.43 4.82
N CYS A 72 -33.14 -2.86 4.94
CA CYS A 72 -32.53 -3.22 6.22
C CYS A 72 -32.37 -2.00 7.13
N SER A 73 -31.95 -0.85 6.57
CA SER A 73 -31.75 0.38 7.31
C SER A 73 -33.05 0.95 7.88
N GLU A 74 -34.17 0.83 7.16
CA GLU A 74 -35.49 1.24 7.61
C GLU A 74 -35.94 0.51 8.89
N VAL A 75 -35.47 -0.72 9.12
CA VAL A 75 -35.80 -1.55 10.30
C VAL A 75 -34.62 -1.70 11.27
N GLY A 76 -33.62 -0.82 11.18
CA GLY A 76 -32.57 -0.64 12.18
C GLY A 76 -31.30 -1.48 11.99
N VAL A 77 -31.16 -2.24 10.91
CA VAL A 77 -29.91 -2.93 10.57
C VAL A 77 -29.01 -1.96 9.79
N LYS A 78 -27.80 -1.76 10.28
CA LYS A 78 -26.85 -0.84 9.66
C LYS A 78 -26.35 -1.36 8.30
N PRO A 79 -26.03 -0.47 7.32
CA PRO A 79 -25.52 -0.85 6.01
C PRO A 79 -24.33 -1.81 6.06
N GLU A 80 -23.39 -1.60 6.98
CA GLU A 80 -22.22 -2.43 7.18
C GLU A 80 -22.54 -3.85 7.66
N ASN A 81 -23.71 -4.08 8.23
CA ASN A 81 -24.17 -5.38 8.70
C ASN A 81 -24.99 -6.15 7.65
N VAL A 82 -25.00 -5.68 6.40
CA VAL A 82 -25.68 -6.35 5.28
C VAL A 82 -24.63 -6.94 4.34
N GLY A 83 -24.52 -8.26 4.38
CA GLY A 83 -23.63 -9.03 3.49
C GLY A 83 -24.35 -9.53 2.25
N PHE A 84 -23.59 -9.73 1.17
CA PHE A 84 -24.11 -10.25 -0.10
C PHE A 84 -23.27 -11.42 -0.60
N VAL A 85 -23.93 -12.48 -1.02
CA VAL A 85 -23.29 -13.60 -1.73
C VAL A 85 -24.02 -13.84 -3.05
N ASN A 86 -23.31 -13.75 -4.16
CA ASN A 86 -23.87 -14.03 -5.48
C ASN A 86 -24.02 -15.53 -5.71
N LEU A 87 -25.00 -16.14 -5.07
CA LEU A 87 -25.19 -17.59 -5.05
C LEU A 87 -25.54 -18.18 -6.42
N ARG A 88 -26.29 -17.43 -7.22
CA ARG A 88 -26.71 -17.90 -8.54
C ARG A 88 -25.52 -18.17 -9.45
N ASP A 89 -24.64 -17.21 -9.54
CA ASP A 89 -23.56 -17.22 -10.50
C ASP A 89 -22.34 -17.99 -9.97
N LEU A 90 -22.11 -17.96 -8.65
CA LEU A 90 -20.91 -18.55 -8.05
C LEU A 90 -21.07 -20.02 -7.61
N CYS A 91 -22.27 -20.42 -7.22
CA CYS A 91 -22.47 -21.72 -6.58
C CYS A 91 -23.60 -22.54 -7.24
N LEU A 92 -24.78 -21.96 -7.35
CA LEU A 92 -25.98 -22.70 -7.75
C LEU A 92 -26.05 -22.97 -9.26
N SER A 93 -25.27 -22.28 -10.07
CA SER A 93 -25.10 -22.55 -11.49
C SER A 93 -24.41 -23.89 -11.77
N VAL A 94 -23.61 -24.40 -10.83
CA VAL A 94 -23.03 -25.75 -10.90
C VAL A 94 -24.11 -26.82 -10.83
N GLY A 95 -25.26 -26.52 -10.21
CA GLY A 95 -26.39 -27.44 -10.04
C GLY A 95 -26.17 -28.51 -8.97
N GLY A 96 -27.18 -29.31 -8.74
CA GLY A 96 -27.13 -30.49 -7.86
C GLY A 96 -26.84 -30.18 -6.38
N LYS A 97 -26.34 -31.20 -5.67
CA LYS A 97 -26.04 -31.10 -4.24
C LYS A 97 -24.74 -30.33 -3.98
N GLU A 98 -23.81 -30.38 -4.90
CA GLU A 98 -22.50 -29.71 -4.81
C GLU A 98 -22.65 -28.18 -4.82
N GLY A 99 -23.40 -27.65 -5.79
CA GLY A 99 -23.69 -26.22 -5.85
C GLY A 99 -24.44 -25.70 -4.63
N VAL A 100 -25.40 -26.49 -4.08
CA VAL A 100 -26.10 -26.11 -2.84
C VAL A 100 -25.15 -26.11 -1.63
N GLU A 101 -24.24 -27.08 -1.53
CA GLU A 101 -23.27 -27.11 -0.42
C GLU A 101 -22.26 -25.95 -0.54
N ALA A 102 -21.74 -25.67 -1.73
CA ALA A 102 -20.89 -24.51 -1.97
C ALA A 102 -21.58 -23.18 -1.58
N ALA A 103 -22.86 -23.03 -1.96
CA ALA A 103 -23.68 -21.88 -1.60
C ALA A 103 -23.82 -21.71 -0.07
N LYS A 104 -24.08 -22.78 0.65
CA LYS A 104 -24.21 -22.76 2.11
C LYS A 104 -22.92 -22.40 2.79
N ARG A 105 -21.80 -22.92 2.31
CA ARG A 105 -20.46 -22.59 2.83
C ARG A 105 -20.10 -21.13 2.55
N ALA A 106 -20.36 -20.61 1.35
CA ALA A 106 -20.15 -19.21 1.02
C ALA A 106 -20.97 -18.27 1.92
N VAL A 107 -22.24 -18.63 2.20
CA VAL A 107 -23.09 -17.85 3.12
C VAL A 107 -22.58 -17.93 4.57
N ALA A 108 -22.15 -19.11 5.03
CA ALA A 108 -21.55 -19.25 6.35
C ALA A 108 -20.27 -18.43 6.50
N GLY A 109 -19.43 -18.39 5.45
CA GLY A 109 -18.26 -17.52 5.39
C GLY A 109 -18.60 -16.03 5.49
N GLU A 110 -19.66 -15.59 4.80
CA GLU A 110 -20.09 -14.19 4.86
C GLU A 110 -20.69 -13.83 6.24
N ILE A 111 -21.40 -14.75 6.90
CA ILE A 111 -21.87 -14.57 8.28
C ILE A 111 -20.68 -14.38 9.23
N GLU A 112 -19.66 -15.23 9.12
CA GLU A 112 -18.47 -15.13 9.95
C GLU A 112 -17.70 -13.85 9.67
N LYS A 113 -17.59 -13.46 8.40
CA LYS A 113 -16.99 -12.19 7.98
C LYS A 113 -17.69 -10.99 8.62
N LEU A 114 -19.03 -10.91 8.55
CA LEU A 114 -19.81 -9.84 9.20
C LEU A 114 -19.63 -9.79 10.73
N SER A 115 -19.43 -10.94 11.38
CA SER A 115 -19.26 -11.01 12.84
C SER A 115 -17.88 -10.61 13.31
N SER A 116 -16.86 -10.72 12.46
CA SER A 116 -15.45 -10.56 12.82
C SER A 116 -14.77 -9.34 12.18
N LEU A 117 -15.45 -8.65 11.23
CA LEU A 117 -14.90 -7.47 10.57
C LEU A 117 -14.79 -6.27 11.53
N GLU A 118 -13.63 -5.67 11.55
CA GLU A 118 -13.47 -4.29 12.01
C GLU A 118 -13.86 -3.35 10.87
N HIS A 119 -14.85 -2.50 11.11
CA HIS A 119 -15.27 -1.51 10.11
C HIS A 119 -14.20 -0.42 9.96
N PRO A 120 -14.03 0.13 8.74
CA PRO A 120 -13.14 1.26 8.54
C PRO A 120 -13.59 2.44 9.38
N ARG A 121 -12.65 3.26 9.83
CA ARG A 121 -13.01 4.53 10.48
C ARG A 121 -13.46 5.50 9.40
N ASP A 122 -14.63 6.06 9.59
CA ASP A 122 -15.11 7.16 8.77
C ASP A 122 -14.42 8.46 9.20
N MET A 123 -13.68 9.06 8.28
CA MET A 123 -12.94 10.30 8.50
C MET A 123 -13.51 11.41 7.64
N ALA A 124 -13.80 12.55 8.23
CA ALA A 124 -14.06 13.77 7.48
C ALA A 124 -12.73 14.30 6.94
N VAL A 125 -12.65 14.44 5.64
CA VAL A 125 -11.52 15.04 4.92
C VAL A 125 -11.98 16.38 4.39
N ASN A 126 -11.15 17.41 4.54
CA ASN A 126 -11.37 18.70 3.91
C ASN A 126 -10.10 19.04 3.13
N ILE A 127 -10.22 19.07 1.80
CA ILE A 127 -9.10 19.40 0.91
C ILE A 127 -8.99 20.90 0.70
N GLY A 128 -10.08 21.65 0.88
CA GLY A 128 -10.17 23.04 0.49
C GLY A 128 -10.90 23.22 -0.85
N GLU A 129 -11.02 24.46 -1.30
CA GLU A 129 -11.85 24.83 -2.44
C GLU A 129 -11.05 25.58 -3.52
N SER A 130 -9.72 25.71 -3.36
CA SER A 130 -8.85 26.41 -4.32
C SER A 130 -8.38 25.49 -5.44
N VAL A 131 -8.49 25.95 -6.68
CA VAL A 131 -8.10 25.21 -7.88
C VAL A 131 -7.26 26.08 -8.81
N PHE A 132 -6.09 25.58 -9.19
CA PHE A 132 -5.22 26.23 -10.15
C PHE A 132 -5.38 25.57 -11.52
N VAL A 133 -5.92 26.30 -12.51
CA VAL A 133 -6.17 25.79 -13.85
C VAL A 133 -5.12 26.31 -14.81
N VAL A 134 -4.38 25.39 -15.46
CA VAL A 134 -3.32 25.72 -16.42
C VAL A 134 -3.79 25.45 -17.84
N GLY A 135 -3.87 26.49 -18.63
CA GLY A 135 -4.28 26.41 -20.04
C GLY A 135 -5.10 27.62 -20.49
N GLY A 136 -5.39 27.65 -21.79
CA GLY A 136 -6.19 28.69 -22.42
C GLY A 136 -7.08 28.16 -23.56
N GLY A 137 -7.94 29.03 -24.09
CA GLY A 137 -8.87 28.70 -25.15
C GLY A 137 -10.30 28.39 -24.69
N ASP A 138 -11.22 28.27 -25.64
CA ASP A 138 -12.67 28.21 -25.38
C ASP A 138 -13.12 27.09 -24.42
N VAL A 139 -12.44 25.94 -24.42
CA VAL A 139 -12.78 24.80 -23.55
C VAL A 139 -12.36 25.11 -22.12
N VAL A 140 -11.09 25.53 -21.93
CA VAL A 140 -10.54 25.86 -20.61
C VAL A 140 -11.31 27.01 -19.98
N ASP A 141 -11.62 28.05 -20.76
CA ASP A 141 -12.38 29.23 -20.30
C ASP A 141 -13.77 28.82 -19.78
N ARG A 142 -14.48 27.93 -20.50
CA ARG A 142 -15.77 27.39 -20.03
C ARG A 142 -15.63 26.55 -18.76
N VAL A 143 -14.55 25.79 -18.62
CA VAL A 143 -14.25 25.02 -17.40
C VAL A 143 -13.98 25.95 -16.23
N VAL A 144 -13.18 26.99 -16.42
CA VAL A 144 -12.91 28.03 -15.41
C VAL A 144 -14.21 28.72 -14.99
N ASP A 145 -15.05 29.15 -15.95
CA ASP A 145 -16.35 29.76 -15.66
C ASP A 145 -17.30 28.82 -14.90
N TYR A 146 -17.22 27.52 -15.17
CA TYR A 146 -18.03 26.50 -14.50
C TYR A 146 -17.56 26.26 -13.06
N LEU A 147 -16.24 26.03 -12.87
CA LEU A 147 -15.66 25.77 -11.56
C LEU A 147 -15.74 26.99 -10.63
N SER A 148 -15.57 28.21 -11.15
CA SER A 148 -15.61 29.46 -10.38
C SER A 148 -16.97 29.79 -9.74
N ARG A 149 -18.02 28.98 -10.01
CA ARG A 149 -19.32 29.15 -9.35
C ARG A 149 -19.30 28.68 -7.89
N ASP A 150 -18.49 27.67 -7.61
CA ASP A 150 -18.47 26.99 -6.32
C ASP A 150 -17.06 26.90 -5.73
N LEU A 151 -15.99 27.19 -6.51
CA LEU A 151 -14.60 27.05 -6.11
C LEU A 151 -13.80 28.34 -6.37
N ASP A 152 -12.71 28.52 -5.61
CA ASP A 152 -11.75 29.60 -5.81
C ASP A 152 -10.76 29.22 -6.91
N VAL A 153 -11.02 29.69 -8.14
CA VAL A 153 -10.24 29.33 -9.31
C VAL A 153 -9.22 30.41 -9.65
N VAL A 154 -7.97 29.99 -9.82
CA VAL A 154 -6.89 30.78 -10.42
C VAL A 154 -6.56 30.16 -11.77
N GLN A 155 -6.64 30.95 -12.87
CA GLN A 155 -6.25 30.51 -14.21
C GLN A 155 -4.85 31.00 -14.54
N LEU A 156 -3.98 30.09 -15.01
CA LEU A 156 -2.71 30.40 -15.64
C LEU A 156 -2.82 30.10 -17.14
N VAL A 157 -2.64 31.14 -17.94
CA VAL A 157 -2.57 31.01 -19.40
C VAL A 157 -1.09 30.95 -19.81
N PRO A 158 -0.66 29.91 -20.55
CA PRO A 158 0.71 29.80 -21.05
C PRO A 158 1.15 31.02 -21.86
N GLU A 159 2.45 31.31 -21.88
CA GLU A 159 2.99 32.52 -22.52
C GLU A 159 2.82 32.54 -24.05
N ASP A 160 2.69 31.38 -24.69
CA ASP A 160 2.46 31.26 -26.14
C ASP A 160 1.03 31.61 -26.56
N ILE A 161 0.10 31.79 -25.61
CA ILE A 161 -1.29 32.16 -25.84
C ILE A 161 -1.48 33.66 -25.59
N ASP A 162 -1.92 34.39 -26.57
CA ASP A 162 -2.18 35.83 -26.42
C ASP A 162 -3.45 36.10 -25.61
N VAL A 163 -3.28 36.83 -24.49
CA VAL A 163 -4.38 37.22 -23.59
C VAL A 163 -4.46 38.73 -23.53
N GLY A 164 -5.64 39.27 -23.77
CA GLY A 164 -5.87 40.71 -23.72
C GLY A 164 -5.66 41.31 -22.32
N TYR A 165 -5.08 42.53 -22.29
CA TYR A 165 -4.81 43.28 -21.07
C TYR A 165 -6.00 43.37 -20.10
N GLU A 166 -7.22 43.62 -20.63
CA GLU A 166 -8.44 43.73 -19.81
C GLU A 166 -8.73 42.46 -19.01
N ARG A 167 -8.36 41.30 -19.57
CA ARG A 167 -8.54 40.01 -18.88
C ARG A 167 -7.51 39.79 -17.76
N LEU A 168 -6.28 40.26 -17.98
CA LEU A 168 -5.20 40.12 -16.97
C LEU A 168 -5.37 41.07 -15.77
N VAL A 169 -6.03 42.23 -15.96
CA VAL A 169 -6.24 43.25 -14.91
C VAL A 169 -7.69 43.41 -14.48
N GLY A 170 -8.63 42.68 -15.08
CA GLY A 170 -10.07 42.87 -14.90
C GLY A 170 -10.70 42.25 -13.66
N GLY A 171 -9.91 41.85 -12.65
CA GLY A 171 -10.41 41.35 -11.37
C GLY A 171 -10.75 39.86 -11.35
N GLN A 172 -10.50 39.13 -12.42
CA GLN A 172 -10.46 37.67 -12.42
C GLN A 172 -9.05 37.23 -12.02
N SER A 173 -8.91 36.13 -11.29
CA SER A 173 -7.62 35.55 -10.92
C SER A 173 -6.97 34.86 -12.13
N VAL A 174 -6.62 35.64 -13.14
CA VAL A 174 -5.98 35.19 -14.39
C VAL A 174 -4.54 35.69 -14.42
N TYR A 175 -3.59 34.78 -14.58
CA TYR A 175 -2.17 35.06 -14.71
C TYR A 175 -1.68 34.56 -16.07
N GLN A 176 -0.57 35.13 -16.55
CA GLN A 176 0.12 34.62 -17.74
C GLN A 176 1.55 34.20 -17.32
N GLY A 177 2.00 33.08 -17.86
CA GLY A 177 3.32 32.53 -17.56
C GLY A 177 3.38 31.04 -17.79
N ASP A 178 4.53 30.46 -17.53
CA ASP A 178 4.75 29.02 -17.69
C ASP A 178 5.05 28.38 -16.33
N VAL A 179 4.51 27.17 -16.13
CA VAL A 179 4.77 26.39 -14.92
C VAL A 179 6.18 25.81 -15.00
N PHE A 180 7.01 26.04 -13.99
CA PHE A 180 8.33 25.43 -13.89
C PHE A 180 8.43 24.39 -12.75
N LYS A 181 7.42 24.35 -11.87
CA LYS A 181 7.41 23.46 -10.70
C LYS A 181 5.99 23.19 -10.24
N VAL A 182 5.67 21.93 -9.90
CA VAL A 182 4.50 21.56 -9.11
C VAL A 182 4.96 20.55 -8.05
N GLU A 183 4.80 20.90 -6.79
CA GLU A 183 5.19 20.06 -5.67
C GLU A 183 4.10 20.02 -4.60
N GLY A 184 4.13 19.00 -3.74
CA GLY A 184 3.14 18.82 -2.70
C GLY A 184 2.15 17.69 -3.02
N ARG A 185 1.00 17.74 -2.37
CA ARG A 185 -0.09 16.76 -2.51
C ARG A 185 -1.43 17.47 -2.47
N VAL A 186 -2.48 16.76 -2.86
CA VAL A 186 -3.85 17.26 -2.81
C VAL A 186 -4.18 17.93 -1.46
N GLY A 187 -4.70 19.15 -1.50
CA GLY A 187 -4.94 19.98 -0.33
C GLY A 187 -3.75 20.82 0.15
N GLY A 188 -2.64 20.83 -0.60
CA GLY A 188 -1.44 21.59 -0.27
C GLY A 188 -0.38 21.51 -1.36
N LEU A 189 -0.75 21.90 -2.58
CA LEU A 189 0.13 21.98 -3.75
C LEU A 189 0.76 23.36 -3.86
N GLU A 190 2.05 23.40 -4.22
CA GLU A 190 2.78 24.60 -4.58
C GLU A 190 3.08 24.61 -6.07
N VAL A 191 2.57 25.61 -6.78
CA VAL A 191 2.78 25.79 -8.22
C VAL A 191 3.75 26.94 -8.45
N GLY A 192 4.90 26.65 -9.01
CA GLY A 192 5.90 27.64 -9.43
C GLY A 192 5.64 28.12 -10.85
N VAL A 193 5.43 29.41 -11.03
CA VAL A 193 5.19 30.05 -12.31
C VAL A 193 6.31 31.02 -12.62
N SER A 194 6.89 30.93 -13.82
CA SER A 194 7.80 31.92 -14.38
C SER A 194 7.10 32.72 -15.46
N LYS A 195 7.36 34.01 -15.50
CA LYS A 195 6.86 34.91 -16.51
C LYS A 195 7.97 35.78 -17.06
N GLU A 196 8.18 35.74 -18.37
CA GLU A 196 8.99 36.73 -19.08
C GLU A 196 8.10 37.95 -19.37
N SER A 197 8.10 38.92 -18.49
CA SER A 197 7.27 40.11 -18.62
C SER A 197 8.15 41.34 -18.60
N ALA A 198 8.23 42.02 -19.73
CA ALA A 198 8.87 43.33 -19.79
C ALA A 198 7.99 44.43 -19.19
N VAL A 199 6.71 44.17 -18.91
CA VAL A 199 5.75 45.16 -18.41
C VAL A 199 5.24 44.77 -17.04
N ASP A 200 5.45 45.64 -16.04
CA ASP A 200 4.82 45.51 -14.74
C ASP A 200 3.34 45.91 -14.82
N LEU A 201 2.46 44.89 -14.82
CA LEU A 201 1.02 45.11 -14.98
C LEU A 201 0.38 45.79 -13.75
N ASP A 202 1.02 45.74 -12.58
CA ASP A 202 0.56 46.44 -11.37
C ASP A 202 0.81 47.97 -11.49
N MET A 203 1.82 48.34 -12.24
CA MET A 203 2.14 49.76 -12.52
C MET A 203 1.52 50.24 -13.84
N CYS A 204 1.31 49.36 -14.79
CA CYS A 204 0.83 49.69 -16.14
C CYS A 204 -0.61 50.23 -16.12
N ILE A 205 -0.81 51.40 -16.78
CA ILE A 205 -2.13 52.06 -16.91
C ILE A 205 -2.85 51.72 -18.25
N GLY A 206 -2.31 50.81 -19.05
CA GLY A 206 -2.94 50.40 -20.32
C GLY A 206 -3.03 51.49 -21.40
N CYS A 207 -2.07 52.43 -21.42
CA CYS A 207 -2.14 53.59 -22.31
C CYS A 207 -1.67 53.30 -23.76
N ASP A 208 -1.19 52.12 -24.06
CA ASP A 208 -0.72 51.62 -25.38
C ASP A 208 0.45 52.42 -26.02
N ARG A 209 1.08 53.36 -25.31
CA ARG A 209 2.18 54.16 -25.88
C ARG A 209 3.36 53.28 -26.32
N CYS A 210 3.73 52.31 -25.53
CA CYS A 210 4.81 51.36 -25.84
C CYS A 210 4.55 50.57 -27.13
N ARG A 211 3.30 50.17 -27.36
CA ARG A 211 2.90 49.42 -28.59
C ARG A 211 2.91 50.33 -29.80
N LEU A 212 2.47 51.58 -29.64
CA LEU A 212 2.42 52.56 -30.74
C LEU A 212 3.82 53.05 -31.14
N GLU A 213 4.78 53.07 -30.22
CA GLU A 213 6.16 53.49 -30.49
C GLU A 213 7.04 52.37 -31.02
N CYS A 214 6.62 51.11 -30.88
CA CYS A 214 7.41 49.97 -31.31
C CYS A 214 7.29 49.72 -32.80
N ASP A 215 8.34 50.04 -33.57
CA ASP A 215 8.41 49.86 -35.01
C ASP A 215 8.32 48.38 -35.46
N LEU A 216 8.61 47.43 -34.56
CA LEU A 216 8.63 46.00 -34.82
C LEU A 216 7.34 45.28 -34.39
N ASP A 217 6.33 46.01 -33.92
CA ASP A 217 5.12 45.42 -33.32
C ASP A 217 5.43 44.32 -32.30
N ALA A 218 6.47 44.47 -31.50
CA ALA A 218 6.97 43.43 -30.59
C ALA A 218 6.12 43.21 -29.32
N PHE A 219 4.99 43.93 -29.15
CA PHE A 219 4.11 43.76 -28.00
C PHE A 219 2.81 43.02 -28.38
N THR A 220 2.47 41.95 -27.61
CA THR A 220 1.14 41.34 -27.69
C THR A 220 0.04 42.23 -27.09
N SER A 221 -1.21 41.84 -27.19
CA SER A 221 -2.33 42.54 -26.57
C SER A 221 -2.30 42.54 -25.05
N GLY A 222 -1.61 41.57 -24.44
CA GLY A 222 -1.35 41.45 -23.01
C GLY A 222 -0.02 42.06 -22.55
N TYR A 223 0.63 42.85 -23.40
CA TYR A 223 1.91 43.54 -23.17
C TYR A 223 3.12 42.59 -22.94
N ARG A 224 3.08 41.36 -23.44
CA ARG A 224 4.25 40.49 -23.61
C ARG A 224 5.12 41.00 -24.73
N VAL A 225 6.44 40.95 -24.56
CA VAL A 225 7.40 41.25 -25.61
C VAL A 225 7.74 40.00 -26.41
N LEU A 226 7.64 40.06 -27.73
CA LEU A 226 7.93 38.98 -28.65
C LEU A 226 9.42 38.93 -29.02
N ASP A 227 9.92 37.77 -29.46
CA ASP A 227 11.31 37.53 -29.87
C ASP A 227 11.80 38.43 -31.01
N VAL A 228 10.88 39.11 -31.68
CA VAL A 228 11.23 40.14 -32.73
C VAL A 228 11.77 41.45 -32.15
N CYS A 229 11.74 41.60 -30.82
CA CYS A 229 12.26 42.78 -30.14
C CYS A 229 13.77 42.90 -30.33
N ASP A 230 14.27 44.04 -30.74
CA ASP A 230 15.69 44.39 -30.91
C ASP A 230 16.28 45.16 -29.72
N GLU A 231 15.53 45.27 -28.61
CA GLU A 231 15.90 45.97 -27.39
C GLU A 231 16.28 47.44 -27.59
N CYS A 232 15.62 48.17 -28.52
CA CYS A 232 15.90 49.58 -28.81
C CYS A 232 15.61 50.52 -27.62
N MET A 233 14.82 50.11 -26.65
CA MET A 233 14.42 50.85 -25.42
C MET A 233 13.44 52.00 -25.66
N ASP A 234 13.00 52.28 -26.86
CA ASP A 234 12.07 53.39 -27.17
C ASP A 234 10.74 53.25 -26.38
N CYS A 235 10.29 52.02 -26.17
CA CYS A 235 9.09 51.73 -25.39
C CYS A 235 9.26 52.10 -23.90
N VAL A 236 10.49 52.00 -23.34
CA VAL A 236 10.81 52.36 -21.96
C VAL A 236 10.74 53.88 -21.82
N ASP A 237 11.34 54.63 -22.78
CA ASP A 237 11.42 56.10 -22.74
C ASP A 237 10.02 56.75 -22.84
N VAL A 238 9.06 56.13 -23.53
CA VAL A 238 7.71 56.70 -23.69
C VAL A 238 6.74 56.29 -22.58
N CYS A 239 7.14 55.37 -21.67
CA CYS A 239 6.26 54.89 -20.61
C CYS A 239 6.05 55.96 -19.54
N PRO A 240 4.81 56.49 -19.33
CA PRO A 240 4.57 57.58 -18.39
C PRO A 240 4.63 57.18 -16.91
N VAL A 241 4.70 55.88 -16.64
CA VAL A 241 4.66 55.31 -15.29
C VAL A 241 5.85 54.36 -15.01
N ASP A 242 6.86 54.37 -15.88
CA ASP A 242 8.07 53.56 -15.77
C ASP A 242 7.80 52.05 -15.52
N ALA A 243 6.73 51.51 -16.16
CA ALA A 243 6.28 50.15 -15.98
C ALA A 243 7.01 49.12 -16.88
N ILE A 244 8.07 49.50 -17.64
CA ILE A 244 8.72 48.65 -18.62
C ILE A 244 10.19 48.40 -18.25
N GLU A 245 10.53 47.10 -18.14
CA GLU A 245 11.88 46.60 -17.93
C GLU A 245 12.13 45.39 -18.85
N ILE A 246 12.88 45.58 -19.93
CA ILE A 246 13.17 44.52 -20.90
C ILE A 246 14.06 43.46 -20.24
N GLY A 247 13.67 42.16 -20.44
CA GLY A 247 14.36 40.99 -19.88
C GLY A 247 14.02 40.70 -18.40
N ARG A 248 13.00 41.36 -17.85
CA ARG A 248 12.49 41.00 -16.51
C ARG A 248 11.89 39.62 -16.52
N ASN A 249 12.44 38.73 -15.68
CA ASN A 249 11.88 37.40 -15.42
C ASN A 249 11.33 37.37 -14.00
N GLU A 250 10.02 37.21 -13.88
CA GLU A 250 9.32 37.14 -12.60
C GLU A 250 8.98 35.72 -12.26
N LYS A 251 9.31 35.27 -11.04
CA LYS A 251 8.92 33.96 -10.52
C LYS A 251 7.97 34.14 -9.35
N ARG A 252 6.84 33.46 -9.40
CA ARG A 252 5.84 33.44 -8.32
C ARG A 252 5.54 32.01 -7.89
N LEU A 253 5.21 31.83 -6.62
CA LEU A 253 4.71 30.57 -6.06
C LEU A 253 3.26 30.77 -5.67
N PHE A 254 2.43 29.81 -6.05
CA PHE A 254 1.01 29.78 -5.72
C PHE A 254 0.74 28.54 -4.88
N GLU A 255 0.06 28.75 -3.76
CA GLU A 255 -0.49 27.64 -2.96
C GLU A 255 -1.91 27.35 -3.43
N THR A 256 -2.22 26.09 -3.65
CA THR A 256 -3.55 25.65 -4.09
C THR A 256 -3.84 24.24 -3.59
N ASP A 257 -5.12 23.89 -3.50
CA ASP A 257 -5.54 22.56 -3.06
C ASP A 257 -5.49 21.54 -4.20
N GLN A 258 -5.77 21.98 -5.42
CA GLN A 258 -5.83 21.13 -6.61
C GLN A 258 -5.31 21.86 -7.85
N VAL A 259 -4.80 21.12 -8.84
CA VAL A 259 -4.34 21.67 -10.13
C VAL A 259 -4.97 20.91 -11.28
N LEU A 260 -5.43 21.63 -12.30
CA LEU A 260 -6.01 21.08 -13.52
C LEU A 260 -5.24 21.60 -14.75
N PHE A 261 -4.53 20.74 -15.45
CA PHE A 261 -3.82 21.06 -16.69
C PHE A 261 -4.69 20.79 -17.90
N SER A 262 -4.67 21.68 -18.91
CA SER A 262 -5.11 21.30 -20.25
C SER A 262 -4.09 20.34 -20.88
N GLU A 263 -4.55 19.43 -21.75
CA GLU A 263 -3.71 18.43 -22.40
C GLU A 263 -2.54 19.09 -23.17
N ASP A 264 -2.78 20.20 -23.83
CA ASP A 264 -1.78 20.96 -24.59
C ASP A 264 -0.70 21.60 -23.68
N SER A 265 -0.99 21.80 -22.40
CA SER A 265 -0.07 22.44 -21.43
C SER A 265 0.80 21.45 -20.66
N LEU A 266 0.65 20.15 -20.90
CA LEU A 266 1.41 19.06 -20.27
C LEU A 266 2.86 18.92 -20.77
N GLY A 267 3.29 19.69 -21.76
CA GLY A 267 4.66 19.67 -22.32
C GLY A 267 5.80 20.03 -21.36
N LEU A 268 5.51 20.23 -20.10
CA LEU A 268 6.40 20.76 -19.07
C LEU A 268 7.11 19.68 -18.25
N GLY A 269 7.51 18.53 -18.83
CA GLY A 269 8.50 17.64 -18.22
C GLY A 269 8.17 17.08 -16.82
N VAL A 270 6.88 16.98 -16.49
CA VAL A 270 6.43 16.31 -15.27
C VAL A 270 6.22 14.85 -15.62
N ASP A 271 7.26 14.04 -15.46
CA ASP A 271 7.22 12.60 -15.78
C ASP A 271 6.21 11.83 -14.91
N GLU A 272 5.87 12.35 -13.73
CA GLU A 272 4.84 11.82 -12.83
C GLU A 272 4.05 13.00 -12.22
N LEU A 273 2.73 13.00 -12.41
CA LEU A 273 1.86 14.04 -11.85
C LEU A 273 1.64 13.79 -10.36
N PRO A 274 1.90 14.79 -9.47
CA PRO A 274 1.60 14.65 -8.05
C PRO A 274 0.10 14.42 -7.79
N SER A 275 -0.22 13.81 -6.65
CA SER A 275 -1.60 13.71 -6.18
C SER A 275 -2.27 15.08 -6.11
N GLY A 276 -3.50 15.18 -6.63
CA GLY A 276 -4.24 16.45 -6.75
C GLY A 276 -3.98 17.23 -8.03
N VAL A 277 -3.14 16.69 -8.93
CA VAL A 277 -2.94 17.22 -10.27
C VAL A 277 -3.72 16.37 -11.27
N TYR A 278 -4.55 16.98 -12.08
CA TYR A 278 -5.43 16.34 -13.05
C TYR A 278 -5.20 16.89 -14.44
N VAL A 279 -5.59 16.12 -15.44
CA VAL A 279 -5.56 16.52 -16.84
C VAL A 279 -6.98 16.68 -17.36
N LEU A 280 -7.21 17.76 -18.07
CA LEU A 280 -8.46 18.03 -18.74
C LEU A 280 -8.48 17.26 -20.07
N GLY A 281 -9.35 16.25 -20.17
CA GLY A 281 -9.53 15.50 -21.42
C GLY A 281 -10.12 16.33 -22.55
N GLU A 282 -10.06 15.83 -23.79
CA GLU A 282 -10.54 16.51 -25.00
C GLU A 282 -12.02 16.97 -24.92
N ASP A 283 -12.86 16.24 -24.20
CA ASP A 283 -14.28 16.57 -23.99
C ASP A 283 -14.54 17.59 -22.87
N GLY A 284 -13.50 17.97 -22.12
CA GLY A 284 -13.55 18.89 -20.99
C GLY A 284 -14.25 18.35 -19.73
N LEU A 285 -14.61 17.06 -19.68
CA LEU A 285 -15.29 16.45 -18.55
C LEU A 285 -14.33 15.64 -17.64
N GLU A 286 -13.37 14.97 -18.24
CA GLU A 286 -12.32 14.28 -17.51
C GLU A 286 -11.46 15.30 -16.78
N GLY A 287 -11.02 15.00 -15.58
CA GLY A 287 -10.33 15.94 -14.70
C GLY A 287 -11.26 16.88 -13.93
N VAL A 288 -12.27 17.49 -14.56
CA VAL A 288 -13.27 18.31 -13.85
C VAL A 288 -14.06 17.50 -12.85
N SER A 289 -14.49 16.29 -13.20
CA SER A 289 -15.18 15.38 -12.24
C SER A 289 -14.28 15.05 -11.07
N SER A 290 -12.99 14.78 -11.29
CA SER A 290 -12.02 14.48 -10.24
C SER A 290 -11.80 15.66 -9.29
N VAL A 291 -11.75 16.88 -9.82
CA VAL A 291 -11.67 18.13 -9.02
C VAL A 291 -12.91 18.26 -8.13
N LEU A 292 -14.11 18.14 -8.71
CA LEU A 292 -15.37 18.35 -7.99
C LEU A 292 -15.64 17.26 -6.93
N GLU A 293 -15.28 16.01 -7.19
CA GLU A 293 -15.43 14.90 -6.24
C GLU A 293 -14.58 15.08 -4.99
N ARG A 294 -13.50 15.85 -5.07
CA ARG A 294 -12.53 16.04 -4.00
C ARG A 294 -12.55 17.45 -3.39
N ALA A 295 -13.19 18.43 -4.04
CA ALA A 295 -13.26 19.79 -3.52
C ALA A 295 -14.09 19.88 -2.24
N GLY A 296 -13.62 20.67 -1.27
CA GLY A 296 -14.29 20.89 0.00
C GLY A 296 -14.22 19.69 0.95
N GLY A 297 -15.29 19.49 1.71
CA GLY A 297 -15.38 18.45 2.72
C GLY A 297 -16.13 17.20 2.23
N PHE A 298 -15.52 16.03 2.36
CA PHE A 298 -16.15 14.74 2.11
C PHE A 298 -15.80 13.72 3.18
N ARG A 299 -16.51 12.59 3.20
CA ARG A 299 -16.23 11.49 4.12
C ARG A 299 -15.53 10.36 3.38
N LYS A 300 -14.47 9.83 3.99
CA LYS A 300 -13.69 8.73 3.44
C LYS A 300 -13.44 7.65 4.47
N ASP A 301 -13.54 6.40 4.02
CA ASP A 301 -13.20 5.23 4.81
C ASP A 301 -11.68 5.10 4.98
N VAL A 302 -11.22 5.08 6.22
CA VAL A 302 -9.81 4.82 6.57
C VAL A 302 -9.65 3.35 6.89
N TRP A 303 -8.97 2.63 6.01
CA TRP A 303 -8.77 1.19 6.08
C TRP A 303 -7.51 0.77 6.81
N LEU A 304 -6.56 1.69 7.02
CA LEU A 304 -5.27 1.40 7.63
C LEU A 304 -5.16 2.01 9.04
N ASP A 305 -4.68 1.20 9.97
CA ASP A 305 -4.05 1.67 11.20
C ASP A 305 -2.53 1.56 11.02
N VAL A 306 -1.79 2.63 11.29
CA VAL A 306 -0.34 2.70 11.05
C VAL A 306 0.40 2.84 12.38
N LYS A 307 1.35 1.93 12.63
CA LYS A 307 2.24 1.91 13.80
C LYS A 307 3.63 2.38 13.38
N HIS A 308 3.79 3.69 13.18
CA HIS A 308 5.03 4.29 12.64
C HIS A 308 6.29 3.90 13.42
N GLU A 309 6.17 3.74 14.74
CA GLU A 309 7.26 3.39 15.65
C GLU A 309 7.91 2.02 15.39
N LEU A 310 7.26 1.16 14.62
CA LEU A 310 7.77 -0.17 14.25
C LEU A 310 8.42 -0.20 12.87
N CYS A 311 8.44 0.92 12.14
CA CYS A 311 8.88 0.96 10.76
C CYS A 311 10.40 0.96 10.62
N ASN A 312 10.92 0.13 9.72
CA ASN A 312 12.35 0.05 9.37
C ASN A 312 12.67 0.83 8.07
N SER A 313 11.88 1.85 7.72
CA SER A 313 12.11 2.63 6.49
C SER A 313 13.32 3.55 6.61
N VAL A 314 13.63 4.02 7.81
CA VAL A 314 14.79 4.88 8.08
C VAL A 314 15.62 4.27 9.20
N GLY A 315 16.89 4.08 8.93
CA GLY A 315 17.85 3.54 9.88
C GLY A 315 18.59 4.62 10.67
N PRO A 316 19.52 4.20 11.55
CA PRO A 316 20.36 5.14 12.30
C PRO A 316 21.15 6.06 11.38
N GLY A 317 21.11 7.38 11.70
CA GLY A 317 21.82 8.39 10.91
C GLY A 317 21.15 8.76 9.58
N GLY A 318 19.90 8.30 9.36
CA GLY A 318 19.14 8.57 8.12
C GLY A 318 19.47 7.62 6.97
N SER A 319 20.09 6.46 7.26
CA SER A 319 20.32 5.41 6.25
C SER A 319 19.00 4.88 5.69
N GLU A 320 18.99 4.60 4.39
CA GLU A 320 17.83 4.03 3.70
C GLU A 320 17.57 2.59 4.18
N GLY A 321 16.32 2.28 4.44
CA GLY A 321 15.87 0.99 4.91
C GLY A 321 14.79 0.38 4.00
N CYS A 322 13.78 -0.23 4.61
CA CYS A 322 12.70 -0.93 3.91
C CYS A 322 11.79 0.03 3.12
N SER A 323 11.52 -0.27 1.83
CA SER A 323 10.63 0.48 0.93
C SER A 323 9.43 -0.32 0.42
N TYR A 324 9.23 -1.57 0.83
CA TYR A 324 8.23 -2.49 0.23
C TYR A 324 6.83 -1.92 0.06
N CYS A 325 6.31 -1.17 1.04
CA CYS A 325 4.95 -0.61 0.97
C CYS A 325 4.86 0.57 0.00
N MET A 326 5.94 1.33 -0.17
CA MET A 326 6.04 2.44 -1.13
C MET A 326 6.11 1.88 -2.55
N ASP A 327 7.01 0.92 -2.81
CA ASP A 327 7.23 0.33 -4.13
C ASP A 327 5.98 -0.36 -4.71
N LEU A 328 5.07 -0.83 -3.85
CA LEU A 328 3.86 -1.55 -4.25
C LEU A 328 2.59 -0.71 -4.26
N CYS A 329 2.63 0.56 -3.87
CA CYS A 329 1.41 1.36 -3.77
C CYS A 329 0.91 1.81 -5.16
N PRO A 330 -0.23 1.26 -5.68
CA PRO A 330 -0.71 1.61 -7.01
C PRO A 330 -1.37 3.00 -7.08
N ALA A 331 -1.52 3.66 -5.93
CA ALA A 331 -2.14 4.98 -5.80
C ALA A 331 -1.14 6.03 -5.34
N ASP A 332 0.14 5.71 -5.31
CA ASP A 332 1.22 6.62 -4.87
C ASP A 332 0.98 7.27 -3.49
N ALA A 333 0.15 6.59 -2.67
CA ALA A 333 -0.29 7.07 -1.37
C ALA A 333 0.73 6.83 -0.25
N VAL A 334 1.92 6.32 -0.57
CA VAL A 334 2.96 6.00 0.43
C VAL A 334 4.27 6.63 0.00
N TRP A 335 4.90 7.36 0.90
CA TRP A 335 6.26 7.89 0.68
C TRP A 335 7.10 7.78 1.95
N ILE A 336 8.41 7.87 1.80
CA ILE A 336 9.39 7.78 2.87
C ILE A 336 10.27 9.03 2.82
N ASP A 337 10.50 9.63 3.98
CA ASP A 337 11.44 10.74 4.16
C ASP A 337 12.31 10.53 5.40
N GLY A 338 13.07 11.57 5.82
CA GLY A 338 13.95 11.49 6.99
C GLY A 338 13.23 11.27 8.33
N GLU A 339 11.89 11.40 8.37
CA GLU A 339 11.06 11.18 9.54
C GLU A 339 10.41 9.77 9.54
N GLY A 340 10.44 9.05 8.40
CA GLY A 340 9.92 7.71 8.27
C GLY A 340 8.90 7.54 7.15
N VAL A 341 8.05 6.50 7.25
CA VAL A 341 7.00 6.20 6.30
C VAL A 341 5.75 7.03 6.56
N HIS A 342 5.16 7.55 5.50
CA HIS A 342 3.92 8.33 5.53
C HIS A 342 2.86 7.69 4.64
N PHE A 343 1.59 7.87 5.00
CA PHE A 343 0.43 7.35 4.26
C PHE A 343 -0.57 8.48 3.99
N ASP A 344 -0.78 8.78 2.73
CA ASP A 344 -1.82 9.71 2.31
C ASP A 344 -3.20 9.05 2.46
N ARG A 345 -3.98 9.55 3.40
CA ARG A 345 -5.32 9.01 3.66
C ARG A 345 -6.33 9.41 2.59
N VAL A 346 -6.03 10.46 1.83
CA VAL A 346 -6.90 10.92 0.74
C VAL A 346 -6.70 10.05 -0.50
N GLU A 347 -5.46 9.75 -0.87
CA GLU A 347 -5.17 8.92 -2.04
C GLU A 347 -5.33 7.42 -1.76
N CYS A 348 -5.19 6.99 -0.52
CA CYS A 348 -5.28 5.57 -0.16
C CYS A 348 -6.62 4.95 -0.59
N THR A 349 -6.58 3.97 -1.50
CA THR A 349 -7.75 3.21 -1.96
C THR A 349 -8.17 2.08 -1.02
N GLY A 350 -7.37 1.82 0.03
CA GLY A 350 -7.60 0.71 0.97
C GLY A 350 -7.46 -0.67 0.31
N CYS A 351 -6.62 -0.81 -0.71
CA CYS A 351 -6.44 -2.07 -1.43
C CYS A 351 -5.77 -3.17 -0.57
N GLY A 352 -4.93 -2.78 0.43
CA GLY A 352 -4.29 -3.69 1.38
C GLY A 352 -2.91 -4.22 0.96
N LEU A 353 -2.39 -3.88 -0.23
CA LEU A 353 -1.07 -4.37 -0.70
C LEU A 353 0.06 -4.05 0.27
N CYS A 354 0.12 -2.81 0.77
CA CYS A 354 1.11 -2.40 1.76
C CYS A 354 1.04 -3.22 3.06
N SER A 355 -0.18 -3.59 3.49
CA SER A 355 -0.38 -4.40 4.69
C SER A 355 0.04 -5.86 4.48
N SER A 356 -0.25 -6.46 3.32
CA SER A 356 0.06 -7.87 3.06
C SER A 356 1.55 -8.16 2.96
N ILE A 357 2.33 -7.20 2.46
CA ILE A 357 3.79 -7.35 2.29
C ILE A 357 4.59 -6.93 3.52
N CYS A 358 4.05 -6.04 4.36
CA CYS A 358 4.80 -5.50 5.49
C CYS A 358 5.14 -6.60 6.52
N PRO A 359 6.44 -6.89 6.76
CA PRO A 359 6.84 -7.92 7.69
C PRO A 359 6.59 -7.55 9.16
N LEU A 360 6.39 -6.26 9.44
CA LEU A 360 6.22 -5.70 10.78
C LEU A 360 4.78 -5.27 11.05
N SER A 361 3.86 -5.50 10.11
CA SER A 361 2.47 -5.07 10.22
C SER A 361 2.30 -3.58 10.58
N VAL A 362 3.22 -2.72 10.08
CA VAL A 362 3.19 -1.26 10.31
C VAL A 362 1.92 -0.67 9.73
N PRO A 363 1.62 -0.83 8.41
CA PRO A 363 0.28 -0.58 7.90
C PRO A 363 -0.57 -1.82 8.16
N ASN A 364 -1.44 -1.77 9.15
CA ASN A 364 -2.35 -2.86 9.46
C ASN A 364 -3.73 -2.57 8.85
N HIS A 365 -4.15 -3.43 7.92
CA HIS A 365 -5.45 -3.28 7.27
C HIS A 365 -6.58 -3.75 8.20
N LYS A 366 -7.69 -2.97 8.28
CA LYS A 366 -8.86 -3.27 9.13
C LYS A 366 -9.49 -4.63 8.85
N MET A 367 -9.47 -5.08 7.60
CA MET A 367 -9.82 -6.45 7.23
C MET A 367 -8.64 -7.37 7.55
N SER A 368 -8.43 -7.64 8.81
CA SER A 368 -7.27 -8.38 9.32
C SER A 368 -7.34 -9.87 8.97
N ASN A 369 -6.17 -10.53 9.02
CA ASN A 369 -6.05 -11.97 8.90
C ASN A 369 -7.04 -12.74 9.80
N LYS A 370 -7.27 -12.25 11.03
CA LYS A 370 -8.17 -12.88 12.00
C LYS A 370 -9.54 -13.18 11.42
N SER A 371 -10.15 -12.20 10.76
CA SER A 371 -11.47 -12.36 10.14
C SER A 371 -11.44 -13.42 9.06
N TYR A 372 -10.41 -13.41 8.22
CA TYR A 372 -10.31 -14.36 7.12
C TYR A 372 -9.92 -15.78 7.55
N PHE A 373 -9.10 -15.98 8.59
CA PHE A 373 -8.88 -17.31 9.16
C PHE A 373 -10.21 -17.92 9.66
N ASN A 374 -11.03 -17.12 10.33
CA ASN A 374 -12.36 -17.55 10.76
C ASN A 374 -13.26 -17.93 9.57
N VAL A 375 -13.25 -17.10 8.51
CA VAL A 375 -14.01 -17.39 7.28
C VAL A 375 -13.56 -18.70 6.65
N VAL A 376 -12.25 -18.92 6.49
CA VAL A 376 -11.68 -20.17 5.94
C VAL A 376 -12.14 -21.38 6.75
N ASP A 377 -12.04 -21.30 8.08
CA ASP A 377 -12.49 -22.40 8.94
C ASP A 377 -13.99 -22.66 8.80
N SER A 378 -14.81 -21.63 8.69
CA SER A 378 -16.27 -21.77 8.56
C SER A 378 -16.67 -22.37 7.21
N VAL A 379 -15.95 -22.05 6.11
CA VAL A 379 -16.25 -22.59 4.78
C VAL A 379 -15.66 -23.98 4.55
N LEU A 380 -14.56 -24.33 5.21
CA LEU A 380 -13.89 -25.63 5.10
C LEU A 380 -14.31 -26.64 6.18
N TYR A 381 -15.24 -26.24 7.06
CA TYR A 381 -15.71 -27.09 8.15
C TYR A 381 -16.22 -28.46 7.64
N GLU A 382 -15.57 -29.52 8.08
CA GLU A 382 -16.05 -30.87 7.85
C GLU A 382 -17.19 -31.20 8.82
N LYS A 383 -18.38 -31.45 8.30
CA LYS A 383 -19.49 -31.94 9.12
C LYS A 383 -19.13 -33.32 9.66
N GLY A 384 -18.52 -33.35 10.82
CA GLY A 384 -18.14 -34.56 11.53
C GLY A 384 -19.32 -35.48 11.77
N GLY A 385 -19.29 -36.64 11.12
CA GLY A 385 -20.20 -37.77 11.32
C GLY A 385 -19.77 -38.93 10.43
N LEU A 386 -19.44 -40.05 11.06
CA LEU A 386 -18.93 -41.29 10.44
C LEU A 386 -19.74 -41.83 9.26
N LEU A 387 -20.89 -41.21 8.89
CA LEU A 387 -21.85 -41.69 7.93
C LEU A 387 -22.34 -40.67 6.88
N ARG A 388 -21.83 -39.45 6.86
CA ARG A 388 -22.20 -38.46 5.83
C ARG A 388 -20.99 -38.15 4.95
N LYS A 389 -21.02 -38.62 3.71
CA LYS A 389 -20.08 -38.21 2.67
C LYS A 389 -20.28 -36.72 2.38
N ASP A 390 -19.18 -35.92 2.38
CA ASP A 390 -19.21 -34.53 1.93
C ASP A 390 -19.72 -34.51 0.47
N PRO A 391 -20.68 -33.64 0.14
CA PRO A 391 -21.15 -33.52 -1.24
C PRO A 391 -20.09 -33.01 -2.19
N LEU A 392 -19.12 -32.20 -1.71
CA LEU A 392 -18.00 -31.72 -2.51
C LEU A 392 -16.91 -32.78 -2.57
N ASP A 393 -16.56 -33.21 -3.78
CA ASP A 393 -15.47 -34.16 -4.00
C ASP A 393 -14.10 -33.51 -3.71
N LYS A 394 -13.99 -32.21 -3.96
CA LYS A 394 -12.78 -31.38 -3.69
C LYS A 394 -13.18 -30.08 -3.02
N HIS A 395 -12.37 -29.64 -2.09
CA HIS A 395 -12.49 -28.31 -1.49
C HIS A 395 -11.47 -27.38 -2.14
N VAL A 396 -11.91 -26.58 -3.10
CA VAL A 396 -11.08 -25.56 -3.75
C VAL A 396 -11.65 -24.18 -3.43
N VAL A 397 -10.87 -23.37 -2.72
CA VAL A 397 -11.26 -22.01 -2.34
C VAL A 397 -10.92 -21.06 -3.47
N LEU A 398 -11.84 -20.15 -3.79
CA LEU A 398 -11.68 -19.11 -4.79
C LEU A 398 -11.71 -17.74 -4.11
N PHE A 399 -10.56 -17.17 -3.85
CA PHE A 399 -10.43 -15.78 -3.39
C PHE A 399 -10.56 -14.82 -4.56
N GLY A 400 -11.36 -13.78 -4.43
CA GLY A 400 -11.47 -12.75 -5.46
C GLY A 400 -12.12 -11.47 -4.98
N SER A 401 -11.82 -10.36 -5.66
CA SER A 401 -12.54 -9.12 -5.46
C SER A 401 -14.00 -9.28 -5.91
N ARG A 402 -14.86 -8.36 -5.46
CA ARG A 402 -16.26 -8.32 -5.93
C ARG A 402 -16.35 -8.30 -7.46
N GLU A 403 -15.46 -7.56 -8.10
CA GLU A 403 -15.42 -7.47 -9.57
C GLU A 403 -14.93 -8.79 -10.20
N GLY A 404 -13.82 -9.37 -9.73
CA GLY A 404 -13.31 -10.66 -10.21
C GLY A 404 -14.34 -11.80 -10.05
N LEU A 405 -15.00 -11.88 -8.90
CA LEU A 405 -16.08 -12.85 -8.68
C LEU A 405 -17.31 -12.58 -9.55
N ARG A 406 -17.61 -11.31 -9.88
CA ARG A 406 -18.68 -10.94 -10.82
C ARG A 406 -18.35 -11.36 -12.25
N GLU A 407 -17.10 -11.19 -12.70
CA GLU A 407 -16.63 -11.65 -14.00
C GLU A 407 -16.67 -13.17 -14.10
N TYR A 408 -16.20 -13.89 -13.08
CA TYR A 408 -16.34 -15.33 -12.96
C TYR A 408 -17.81 -15.73 -13.13
N GLY A 409 -18.72 -15.09 -12.40
CA GLY A 409 -20.15 -15.36 -12.51
C GLY A 409 -20.74 -15.06 -13.90
N LYS A 410 -20.23 -14.05 -14.63
CA LYS A 410 -20.63 -13.79 -16.02
C LYS A 410 -20.17 -14.92 -16.95
N ALA A 411 -18.94 -15.38 -16.78
CA ALA A 411 -18.36 -16.46 -17.57
C ALA A 411 -19.15 -17.79 -17.36
N VAL A 412 -19.49 -18.10 -16.12
CA VAL A 412 -20.34 -19.24 -15.76
C VAL A 412 -21.71 -19.18 -16.44
N ARG A 413 -22.35 -18.00 -16.49
CA ARG A 413 -23.65 -17.80 -17.16
C ARG A 413 -23.61 -17.99 -18.67
N SER A 414 -22.45 -17.86 -19.30
CA SER A 414 -22.30 -18.09 -20.75
C SER A 414 -22.45 -19.57 -21.16
N GLY A 415 -22.71 -20.45 -20.20
CA GLY A 415 -23.02 -21.88 -20.46
C GLY A 415 -21.78 -22.78 -20.47
N VAL A 416 -20.66 -22.30 -19.98
CA VAL A 416 -19.46 -23.13 -19.78
C VAL A 416 -19.65 -23.96 -18.52
N GLU A 417 -19.41 -25.26 -18.61
CA GLU A 417 -19.43 -26.18 -17.46
C GLU A 417 -18.28 -25.76 -16.50
N VAL A 418 -18.63 -25.45 -15.26
CA VAL A 418 -17.69 -24.93 -14.26
C VAL A 418 -17.67 -25.83 -13.05
N SER A 419 -16.46 -26.01 -12.52
CA SER A 419 -16.22 -26.80 -11.31
C SER A 419 -16.71 -26.06 -10.04
N PRO A 420 -17.10 -26.82 -8.99
CA PRO A 420 -17.67 -26.24 -7.77
C PRO A 420 -16.61 -25.63 -6.86
N TYR A 421 -16.25 -24.39 -7.10
CA TYR A 421 -15.40 -23.59 -6.21
C TYR A 421 -16.16 -23.10 -4.98
N ILE A 422 -15.44 -22.85 -3.88
CA ILE A 422 -15.94 -22.18 -2.69
C ILE A 422 -15.48 -20.70 -2.76
N PRO A 423 -16.36 -19.77 -3.20
CA PRO A 423 -15.96 -18.38 -3.37
C PRO A 423 -15.90 -17.64 -2.04
N ILE A 424 -14.85 -16.85 -1.86
CA ILE A 424 -14.68 -15.93 -0.73
C ILE A 424 -14.36 -14.55 -1.30
N GLU A 425 -15.23 -13.57 -1.05
CA GLU A 425 -14.96 -12.18 -1.44
C GLU A 425 -13.90 -11.58 -0.52
N VAL A 426 -12.79 -11.17 -1.12
CA VAL A 426 -11.65 -10.53 -0.46
C VAL A 426 -11.21 -9.31 -1.26
N ARG A 427 -10.36 -8.50 -0.66
CA ARG A 427 -9.49 -7.58 -1.42
C ARG A 427 -8.19 -8.34 -1.72
N PRO A 428 -7.90 -8.74 -2.97
CA PRO A 428 -6.76 -9.60 -3.26
C PRO A 428 -5.43 -9.05 -2.76
N GLY A 429 -5.26 -7.71 -2.77
CA GLY A 429 -4.10 -7.04 -2.21
C GLY A 429 -3.92 -7.21 -0.70
N SER A 430 -4.97 -7.55 0.05
CA SER A 430 -4.91 -7.76 1.51
C SER A 430 -4.63 -9.21 1.92
N LEU A 431 -4.51 -10.14 0.97
CA LEU A 431 -4.19 -11.53 1.26
C LEU A 431 -2.74 -11.66 1.75
N SER A 432 -2.55 -12.13 2.97
CA SER A 432 -1.23 -12.46 3.48
C SER A 432 -0.77 -13.84 3.04
N ALA A 433 0.54 -14.06 3.01
CA ALA A 433 1.10 -15.39 2.75
C ALA A 433 0.60 -16.43 3.75
N ALA A 434 0.55 -16.06 5.04
CA ALA A 434 0.03 -16.92 6.09
C ALA A 434 -1.40 -17.42 5.81
N LEU A 435 -2.30 -16.54 5.36
CA LEU A 435 -3.68 -16.91 5.06
C LEU A 435 -3.78 -17.87 3.87
N VAL A 436 -2.98 -17.61 2.82
CA VAL A 436 -2.97 -18.48 1.62
C VAL A 436 -2.38 -19.84 1.94
N VAL A 437 -1.24 -19.91 2.65
CA VAL A 437 -0.62 -21.16 3.11
C VAL A 437 -1.57 -21.94 4.03
N TYR A 438 -2.15 -21.28 5.02
CA TYR A 438 -3.14 -21.90 5.92
C TYR A 438 -4.33 -22.51 5.15
N THR A 439 -4.85 -21.76 4.18
CA THR A 439 -5.96 -22.23 3.35
C THR A 439 -5.55 -23.42 2.49
N ALA A 440 -4.34 -23.39 1.91
CA ALA A 440 -3.80 -24.48 1.09
C ALA A 440 -3.55 -25.77 1.92
N CYS A 441 -3.15 -25.63 3.19
CA CYS A 441 -3.03 -26.78 4.09
C CYS A 441 -4.39 -27.43 4.38
N LYS A 442 -5.45 -26.66 4.51
CA LYS A 442 -6.81 -27.14 4.85
C LYS A 442 -7.69 -27.47 3.66
N ALA A 443 -7.45 -26.88 2.50
CA ALA A 443 -8.16 -27.11 1.26
C ALA A 443 -7.35 -28.04 0.33
N ASP A 444 -8.00 -28.60 -0.69
CA ASP A 444 -7.30 -29.34 -1.75
C ASP A 444 -6.62 -28.37 -2.74
N GLY A 445 -7.11 -27.12 -2.82
CA GLY A 445 -6.53 -26.07 -3.64
C GLY A 445 -7.07 -24.68 -3.32
N VAL A 446 -6.31 -23.69 -3.74
CA VAL A 446 -6.63 -22.26 -3.59
C VAL A 446 -6.43 -21.58 -4.93
N VAL A 447 -7.37 -20.73 -5.33
CA VAL A 447 -7.23 -19.85 -6.49
C VAL A 447 -7.42 -18.41 -6.05
N VAL A 448 -6.56 -17.51 -6.53
CA VAL A 448 -6.67 -16.08 -6.32
C VAL A 448 -6.98 -15.38 -7.64
N LEU A 449 -8.13 -14.68 -7.72
CA LEU A 449 -8.54 -13.88 -8.87
C LEU A 449 -8.23 -12.40 -8.66
N GLY A 450 -7.49 -11.81 -9.57
CA GLY A 450 -7.23 -10.38 -9.62
C GLY A 450 -5.77 -10.00 -9.43
N GLN A 451 -5.50 -8.82 -8.91
CA GLN A 451 -4.14 -8.31 -8.71
C GLN A 451 -3.40 -9.15 -7.67
N VAL A 452 -2.28 -9.72 -8.09
CA VAL A 452 -1.43 -10.56 -7.23
C VAL A 452 -0.53 -9.66 -6.39
N SER A 453 -0.42 -9.99 -5.10
CA SER A 453 0.58 -9.37 -4.24
C SER A 453 1.81 -10.28 -4.12
N PRO A 454 3.02 -9.74 -3.86
CA PRO A 454 4.19 -10.57 -3.58
C PRO A 454 4.00 -11.56 -2.43
N ALA A 455 3.07 -11.26 -1.51
CA ALA A 455 2.70 -12.19 -0.44
C ALA A 455 2.01 -13.46 -0.97
N VAL A 456 1.23 -13.38 -2.04
CA VAL A 456 0.60 -14.54 -2.68
C VAL A 456 1.65 -15.35 -3.46
N ASP A 457 2.59 -14.68 -4.14
CA ASP A 457 3.70 -15.35 -4.84
C ASP A 457 4.58 -16.11 -3.85
N MET A 458 4.90 -15.50 -2.71
CA MET A 458 5.61 -16.16 -1.60
C MET A 458 4.83 -17.38 -1.09
N ALA A 459 3.52 -17.25 -0.89
CA ALA A 459 2.68 -18.36 -0.44
C ALA A 459 2.65 -19.52 -1.45
N GLN A 460 2.61 -19.21 -2.75
CA GLN A 460 2.66 -20.22 -3.79
C GLN A 460 4.00 -20.98 -3.74
N ALA A 461 5.13 -20.28 -3.65
CA ALA A 461 6.44 -20.90 -3.57
C ALA A 461 6.57 -21.79 -2.32
N ILE A 462 6.07 -21.33 -1.17
CA ILE A 462 6.02 -22.12 0.07
C ILE A 462 5.16 -23.37 -0.11
N VAL A 463 3.95 -23.26 -0.66
CA VAL A 463 3.03 -24.40 -0.86
C VAL A 463 3.61 -25.42 -1.84
N ASP A 464 4.31 -24.97 -2.87
CA ASP A 464 4.98 -25.84 -3.85
C ASP A 464 6.13 -26.62 -3.18
N GLU A 465 6.93 -25.99 -2.32
CA GLU A 465 8.00 -26.65 -1.54
C GLU A 465 7.43 -27.64 -0.53
N LEU A 466 6.37 -27.26 0.18
CA LEU A 466 5.69 -28.14 1.14
C LEU A 466 4.99 -29.34 0.48
N GLY A 467 4.69 -29.28 -0.81
CA GLY A 467 3.91 -30.30 -1.52
C GLY A 467 2.48 -30.48 -0.99
N VAL A 468 1.93 -29.46 -0.33
CA VAL A 468 0.57 -29.45 0.23
C VAL A 468 -0.37 -28.64 -0.65
N GLY A 469 -1.61 -29.09 -0.82
CA GLY A 469 -2.62 -28.38 -1.59
C GLY A 469 -2.11 -27.96 -2.98
N ARG A 470 -2.66 -26.91 -3.53
CA ARG A 470 -2.17 -26.23 -4.74
C ARG A 470 -2.65 -24.79 -4.75
N VAL A 471 -1.77 -23.85 -5.06
CA VAL A 471 -2.13 -22.45 -5.27
C VAL A 471 -2.10 -22.15 -6.75
N GLY A 472 -3.11 -21.42 -7.22
CA GLY A 472 -3.18 -20.91 -8.58
C GLY A 472 -3.55 -19.44 -8.57
N VAL A 473 -2.91 -18.69 -9.45
CA VAL A 473 -3.11 -17.26 -9.57
C VAL A 473 -3.61 -16.92 -10.96
N MET A 474 -4.63 -16.09 -11.02
CA MET A 474 -5.17 -15.56 -12.28
C MET A 474 -5.19 -14.05 -12.24
N ALA A 475 -4.17 -13.43 -12.80
CA ALA A 475 -4.10 -11.99 -13.01
C ALA A 475 -4.79 -11.60 -14.31
N GLY A 476 -5.60 -10.56 -14.30
CA GLY A 476 -6.37 -10.11 -15.47
C GLY A 476 -7.77 -10.72 -15.56
N GLY A 477 -8.28 -10.87 -16.78
CA GLY A 477 -9.64 -11.40 -17.01
C GLY A 477 -9.82 -12.86 -16.64
N VAL A 478 -11.05 -13.27 -16.31
CA VAL A 478 -11.36 -14.63 -15.87
C VAL A 478 -11.35 -15.62 -17.05
N ASP A 479 -10.41 -16.57 -17.05
CA ASP A 479 -10.36 -17.71 -17.96
C ASP A 479 -10.95 -18.97 -17.30
N VAL A 480 -12.17 -19.30 -17.70
CA VAL A 480 -12.92 -20.45 -17.18
C VAL A 480 -12.28 -21.78 -17.56
N SER A 481 -11.65 -21.86 -18.74
CA SER A 481 -10.98 -23.09 -19.19
C SER A 481 -9.77 -23.39 -18.33
N TRP A 482 -9.02 -22.36 -17.95
CA TRP A 482 -7.91 -22.49 -17.01
C TRP A 482 -8.41 -22.92 -15.63
N LEU A 483 -9.50 -22.32 -15.14
CA LEU A 483 -10.10 -22.69 -13.86
C LEU A 483 -10.52 -24.16 -13.83
N ASP A 484 -11.21 -24.66 -14.87
CA ASP A 484 -11.59 -26.06 -14.95
C ASP A 484 -10.37 -27.00 -15.01
N MET A 485 -9.35 -26.61 -15.79
CA MET A 485 -8.09 -27.35 -15.85
C MET A 485 -7.38 -27.36 -14.49
N PHE A 486 -7.33 -26.24 -13.79
CA PHE A 486 -6.76 -26.16 -12.45
C PHE A 486 -7.50 -27.07 -11.48
N TYR A 487 -8.83 -26.97 -11.41
CA TYR A 487 -9.65 -27.81 -10.53
C TYR A 487 -9.44 -29.31 -10.79
N ARG A 488 -9.38 -29.72 -12.05
CA ARG A 488 -9.13 -31.13 -12.42
C ARG A 488 -7.75 -31.60 -12.00
N SER A 489 -6.75 -30.71 -12.04
CA SER A 489 -5.37 -31.01 -11.66
C SER A 489 -5.15 -31.12 -10.15
N VAL A 490 -6.06 -30.59 -9.34
CA VAL A 490 -5.99 -30.64 -7.88
C VAL A 490 -6.18 -32.09 -7.40
N VAL A 491 -5.26 -32.59 -6.58
CA VAL A 491 -5.30 -33.92 -5.97
C VAL A 491 -5.94 -33.82 -4.60
N THR A 492 -6.90 -34.72 -4.34
CA THR A 492 -7.54 -34.79 -3.02
C THR A 492 -6.67 -35.56 -2.02
N GLY A 493 -6.72 -35.17 -0.75
CA GLY A 493 -6.10 -35.91 0.33
C GLY A 493 -4.72 -35.41 0.77
N ASN A 494 -4.20 -34.34 0.17
CA ASN A 494 -2.95 -33.69 0.59
C ASN A 494 -3.17 -32.63 1.68
N ARG A 495 -4.30 -32.69 2.39
CA ARG A 495 -4.61 -31.74 3.45
C ARG A 495 -3.82 -32.07 4.69
N ILE A 496 -3.24 -31.06 5.31
CA ILE A 496 -2.54 -31.16 6.58
C ILE A 496 -3.36 -30.44 7.64
N GLY A 497 -3.55 -31.08 8.78
CA GLY A 497 -4.21 -30.44 9.92
C GLY A 497 -3.26 -29.40 10.55
N VAL A 498 -3.56 -28.13 10.35
CA VAL A 498 -2.86 -27.02 11.00
C VAL A 498 -3.80 -26.28 11.94
N SER A 499 -3.25 -25.85 13.06
CA SER A 499 -3.94 -24.99 14.02
C SER A 499 -4.06 -23.57 13.49
N ARG A 500 -4.98 -22.80 14.06
CA ARG A 500 -4.95 -21.34 13.84
C ARG A 500 -3.69 -20.76 14.44
N PRO A 501 -3.00 -19.84 13.75
CA PRO A 501 -1.89 -19.11 14.35
C PRO A 501 -2.33 -18.35 15.61
N ASP A 502 -1.47 -18.34 16.62
CA ASP A 502 -1.72 -17.57 17.86
C ASP A 502 -1.67 -16.06 17.61
N SER A 503 -0.81 -15.63 16.68
CA SER A 503 -0.73 -14.25 16.20
C SER A 503 -1.45 -14.10 14.85
N TYR A 504 -2.03 -12.92 14.62
CA TYR A 504 -2.66 -12.56 13.35
C TYR A 504 -1.82 -11.56 12.55
N GLU A 505 -0.65 -11.18 13.06
CA GLU A 505 0.31 -10.38 12.30
C GLU A 505 0.95 -11.24 11.21
N ASN A 506 1.11 -10.68 10.02
CA ASN A 506 1.44 -11.45 8.81
C ASN A 506 2.62 -12.39 8.98
N ARG A 507 3.73 -11.86 9.50
CA ARG A 507 4.98 -12.61 9.65
C ARG A 507 4.89 -13.65 10.77
N GLU A 508 4.44 -13.24 11.95
CA GLU A 508 4.32 -14.14 13.10
C GLU A 508 3.35 -15.30 12.81
N ALA A 509 2.24 -15.00 12.12
CA ALA A 509 1.29 -16.00 11.68
C ALA A 509 1.93 -17.00 10.70
N LEU A 510 2.74 -16.52 9.76
CA LEU A 510 3.42 -17.38 8.79
C LEU A 510 4.49 -18.25 9.46
N VAL A 511 5.35 -17.64 10.26
CA VAL A 511 6.41 -18.36 11.00
C VAL A 511 5.80 -19.43 11.91
N GLY A 512 4.75 -19.09 12.67
CA GLY A 512 4.07 -20.06 13.54
C GLY A 512 3.45 -21.23 12.77
N LEU A 513 2.94 -21.01 11.55
CA LEU A 513 2.46 -22.08 10.68
C LEU A 513 3.60 -22.97 10.18
N LEU A 514 4.72 -22.38 9.76
CA LEU A 514 5.87 -23.11 9.25
C LEU A 514 6.54 -23.95 10.35
N GLU A 515 6.64 -23.42 11.56
CA GLU A 515 7.15 -24.15 12.75
C GLU A 515 6.22 -25.33 13.12
N GLU A 516 4.87 -25.15 13.06
CA GLU A 516 3.93 -26.23 13.32
C GLU A 516 4.03 -27.36 12.28
N LEU A 517 4.32 -27.01 11.03
CA LEU A 517 4.44 -27.97 9.93
C LEU A 517 5.73 -28.79 9.99
N ASP A 518 6.73 -28.38 10.76
CA ASP A 518 8.01 -29.06 10.95
C ASP A 518 8.66 -29.49 9.61
N VAL A 519 8.79 -28.51 8.70
CA VAL A 519 9.24 -28.72 7.33
C VAL A 519 10.69 -28.30 7.16
N GLU A 520 11.41 -29.00 6.30
CA GLU A 520 12.78 -28.72 5.88
C GLU A 520 12.77 -28.12 4.46
N GLY A 521 13.73 -27.26 4.13
CA GLY A 521 13.92 -26.74 2.77
C GLY A 521 14.10 -25.22 2.72
N VAL A 522 14.27 -24.73 1.49
CA VAL A 522 14.57 -23.31 1.23
C VAL A 522 13.68 -22.79 0.10
N VAL A 523 13.05 -21.65 0.32
CA VAL A 523 12.31 -20.92 -0.71
C VAL A 523 13.07 -19.65 -1.07
N GLU A 524 13.63 -19.62 -2.28
CA GLU A 524 14.35 -18.45 -2.81
C GLU A 524 13.38 -17.42 -3.38
N GLY A 525 13.66 -16.13 -3.17
CA GLY A 525 12.91 -15.03 -3.74
C GLY A 525 12.99 -13.77 -2.89
N ARG A 526 12.82 -12.61 -3.52
CA ARG A 526 12.83 -11.32 -2.83
C ARG A 526 11.53 -11.10 -2.04
N TYR A 527 11.34 -11.93 -1.05
CA TYR A 527 10.27 -11.83 -0.09
C TYR A 527 10.70 -10.95 1.10
N SER A 528 9.79 -10.68 2.02
CA SER A 528 10.12 -9.94 3.25
C SER A 528 10.89 -10.79 4.28
N PHE A 529 11.79 -11.65 3.81
CA PHE A 529 12.73 -12.45 4.58
C PHE A 529 14.14 -12.28 4.01
N GLY A 530 15.13 -12.22 4.89
CA GLY A 530 16.53 -12.21 4.51
C GLY A 530 17.30 -13.22 5.35
N PHE A 531 18.28 -13.84 4.75
CA PHE A 531 19.27 -14.68 5.42
C PHE A 531 20.60 -13.93 5.42
N VAL A 532 21.11 -13.63 6.61
CA VAL A 532 22.34 -12.83 6.76
C VAL A 532 23.53 -13.74 6.73
N ASP A 533 24.50 -13.42 5.88
CA ASP A 533 25.85 -14.00 5.90
C ASP A 533 26.87 -12.96 6.36
N VAL A 534 27.92 -13.44 7.04
CA VAL A 534 28.96 -12.58 7.60
C VAL A 534 30.35 -13.14 7.30
N SER A 535 31.16 -12.36 6.60
CA SER A 535 32.51 -12.75 6.24
C SER A 535 33.47 -12.75 7.44
N GLY A 536 34.63 -13.40 7.29
CA GLY A 536 35.70 -13.42 8.30
C GLY A 536 36.34 -12.06 8.60
N ASP A 537 35.97 -11.00 7.86
CA ASP A 537 36.44 -9.63 8.08
C ASP A 537 35.68 -8.93 9.23
N CYS A 538 34.66 -9.56 9.79
CA CYS A 538 33.85 -9.02 10.89
C CYS A 538 34.69 -8.79 12.15
N THR A 539 34.65 -7.56 12.64
CA THR A 539 35.36 -7.15 13.86
C THR A 539 34.52 -7.28 15.14
N LEU A 540 33.30 -7.81 15.06
CA LEU A 540 32.32 -7.83 16.16
C LEU A 540 32.09 -6.44 16.79
N CYS A 541 32.08 -5.38 15.98
CA CYS A 541 31.90 -3.99 16.43
C CYS A 541 30.48 -3.67 16.93
N ASN A 542 29.52 -4.59 16.71
CA ASN A 542 28.11 -4.48 17.10
C ASN A 542 27.27 -3.45 16.31
N ALA A 543 27.79 -2.82 15.28
CA ALA A 543 27.07 -1.82 14.50
C ALA A 543 25.78 -2.40 13.87
N CYS A 544 25.89 -3.56 13.21
CA CYS A 544 24.76 -4.25 12.57
C CYS A 544 23.69 -4.70 13.59
N ALA A 545 24.10 -5.22 14.75
CA ALA A 545 23.15 -5.63 15.79
C ALA A 545 22.43 -4.42 16.44
N ASN A 546 23.14 -3.30 16.63
CA ASN A 546 22.53 -2.06 17.13
C ASN A 546 21.57 -1.42 16.12
N ALA A 547 21.82 -1.55 14.82
CA ALA A 547 20.95 -1.06 13.77
C ALA A 547 19.74 -1.97 13.51
N CYS A 548 19.80 -3.24 13.93
CA CYS A 548 18.75 -4.22 13.70
C CYS A 548 17.56 -3.98 14.64
N GLN A 549 16.57 -3.23 14.18
CA GLN A 549 15.39 -2.87 14.99
C GLN A 549 14.52 -4.09 15.35
N THR A 550 14.55 -5.15 14.53
CA THR A 550 13.79 -6.38 14.78
C THR A 550 14.49 -7.33 15.76
N GLY A 551 15.76 -7.06 16.08
CA GLY A 551 16.57 -7.96 16.88
C GLY A 551 16.88 -9.30 16.21
N ALA A 552 16.93 -9.31 14.88
CA ALA A 552 17.38 -10.47 14.11
C ALA A 552 18.88 -10.73 14.30
N LEU A 553 19.68 -9.67 14.43
CA LEU A 553 21.10 -9.75 14.76
C LEU A 553 21.33 -9.39 16.22
N ILE A 554 21.99 -10.25 16.94
CA ILE A 554 22.26 -10.09 18.39
C ILE A 554 23.71 -10.46 18.66
N ARG A 555 24.43 -9.59 19.35
CA ARG A 555 25.74 -9.96 19.89
C ARG A 555 25.58 -10.67 21.23
N LYS A 556 26.13 -11.88 21.33
CA LYS A 556 26.26 -12.65 22.60
C LYS A 556 27.74 -12.81 22.89
N ASP A 557 28.25 -12.06 23.86
CA ASP A 557 29.66 -12.07 24.29
C ASP A 557 30.65 -11.97 23.11
N ASN A 558 31.21 -13.11 22.67
CA ASN A 558 32.19 -13.23 21.60
C ASN A 558 31.63 -13.73 20.27
N GLU A 559 30.29 -13.78 20.13
CA GLU A 559 29.58 -14.33 18.98
C GLU A 559 28.54 -13.33 18.44
N LEU A 560 28.39 -13.28 17.13
CA LEU A 560 27.25 -12.66 16.47
C LEU A 560 26.26 -13.75 16.09
N VAL A 561 25.05 -13.63 16.61
CA VAL A 561 23.96 -14.60 16.45
C VAL A 561 22.85 -14.01 15.58
N PHE A 562 22.31 -14.83 14.72
CA PHE A 562 21.23 -14.48 13.80
C PHE A 562 19.96 -15.29 14.09
N ARG A 563 18.81 -14.63 13.98
CA ARG A 563 17.46 -15.19 14.10
C ARG A 563 16.70 -14.93 12.82
N HIS A 564 16.58 -15.96 12.00
CA HIS A 564 16.00 -15.85 10.68
C HIS A 564 14.54 -15.40 10.69
N GLU A 565 13.75 -15.91 11.63
CA GLU A 565 12.34 -15.55 11.81
C GLU A 565 12.11 -14.05 12.08
N ARG A 566 13.15 -13.31 12.47
CA ARG A 566 13.09 -11.86 12.74
C ARG A 566 13.66 -10.98 11.62
N CYS A 567 14.41 -11.55 10.70
CA CYS A 567 15.05 -10.77 9.65
C CYS A 567 14.07 -10.38 8.55
N THR A 568 13.87 -9.09 8.33
CA THR A 568 12.95 -8.54 7.32
C THR A 568 13.61 -8.24 5.97
N GLY A 569 14.92 -8.52 5.83
CA GLY A 569 15.66 -8.22 4.60
C GLY A 569 15.80 -6.73 4.30
N CYS A 570 15.73 -5.86 5.32
CA CYS A 570 15.73 -4.40 5.13
C CYS A 570 17.07 -3.79 4.71
N GLY A 571 18.19 -4.52 4.81
CA GLY A 571 19.51 -4.08 4.39
C GLY A 571 20.27 -3.17 5.35
N LEU A 572 19.65 -2.67 6.45
CA LEU A 572 20.30 -1.74 7.37
C LEU A 572 21.64 -2.24 7.95
N CYS A 573 21.78 -3.55 8.16
CA CYS A 573 23.00 -4.15 8.67
C CYS A 573 24.16 -4.08 7.68
N ILE A 574 23.87 -4.05 6.36
CA ILE A 574 24.86 -3.86 5.29
C ILE A 574 25.34 -2.41 5.32
N GLU A 575 24.41 -1.45 5.29
CA GLU A 575 24.69 -0.01 5.24
C GLU A 575 25.53 0.50 6.42
N VAL A 576 25.33 -0.07 7.61
CA VAL A 576 26.06 0.36 8.81
C VAL A 576 27.35 -0.40 9.06
N CYS A 577 27.68 -1.40 8.25
CA CYS A 577 28.87 -2.23 8.45
C CYS A 577 30.14 -1.47 8.04
N PRO A 578 31.06 -1.11 8.96
CA PRO A 578 32.26 -0.37 8.59
C PRO A 578 33.30 -1.23 7.86
N GLU A 579 33.08 -2.54 7.83
CA GLU A 579 34.02 -3.53 7.28
C GLU A 579 33.51 -4.18 5.99
N ASP A 580 32.33 -3.78 5.50
CA ASP A 580 31.64 -4.42 4.36
C ASP A 580 31.55 -5.96 4.51
N ALA A 581 31.40 -6.42 5.76
CA ALA A 581 31.47 -7.84 6.10
C ALA A 581 30.11 -8.54 6.14
N VAL A 582 29.02 -7.84 5.87
CA VAL A 582 27.64 -8.36 5.95
C VAL A 582 27.02 -8.39 4.58
N ASP A 583 26.39 -9.53 4.25
CA ASP A 583 25.59 -9.70 3.05
C ASP A 583 24.21 -10.30 3.39
N ILE A 584 23.25 -10.21 2.49
CA ILE A 584 21.89 -10.74 2.68
C ILE A 584 21.42 -11.48 1.42
N ASP A 585 21.13 -12.77 1.60
CA ASP A 585 20.37 -13.54 0.63
C ASP A 585 18.87 -13.41 0.90
N TYR A 586 18.07 -13.20 -0.15
CA TYR A 586 16.62 -13.13 -0.02
C TYR A 586 16.01 -14.52 -0.18
N LEU A 587 15.80 -15.19 0.95
CA LEU A 587 15.24 -16.54 1.00
C LEU A 587 14.55 -16.79 2.35
N ILE A 588 13.74 -17.84 2.40
CA ILE A 588 13.20 -18.43 3.63
C ILE A 588 13.85 -19.81 3.79
N ASP A 589 14.68 -19.95 4.79
CA ASP A 589 15.26 -21.23 5.21
C ASP A 589 14.43 -21.78 6.39
N PHE A 590 13.67 -22.83 6.13
CA PHE A 590 12.77 -23.42 7.13
C PHE A 590 13.55 -24.03 8.30
N ASP A 591 14.75 -24.56 8.05
CA ASP A 591 15.59 -25.19 9.07
C ASP A 591 16.14 -24.18 10.09
N SER A 592 16.22 -22.91 9.70
CA SER A 592 16.73 -21.82 10.54
C SER A 592 15.63 -21.06 11.30
N LEU A 593 14.34 -21.38 11.08
CA LEU A 593 13.25 -20.73 11.81
C LEU A 593 13.24 -21.17 13.27
N GLY A 594 13.09 -20.21 14.18
CA GLY A 594 13.06 -20.46 15.64
C GLY A 594 14.40 -20.90 16.25
N VAL A 595 15.49 -20.87 15.48
CA VAL A 595 16.82 -21.31 15.91
C VAL A 595 17.80 -20.14 15.91
N ASP A 596 18.64 -20.06 16.95
CA ASP A 596 19.76 -19.12 16.99
C ASP A 596 20.91 -19.64 16.11
N VAL A 597 21.20 -18.96 14.99
CA VAL A 597 22.28 -19.31 14.06
C VAL A 597 23.53 -18.51 14.40
N GLY A 598 24.63 -19.17 14.76
CA GLY A 598 25.93 -18.51 14.98
C GLY A 598 26.55 -18.10 13.64
N LEU A 599 26.79 -16.80 13.43
CA LEU A 599 27.38 -16.27 12.20
C LEU A 599 28.91 -16.16 12.28
N VAL A 600 29.40 -15.55 13.35
CA VAL A 600 30.83 -15.30 13.57
C VAL A 600 31.14 -15.38 15.05
N GLU A 601 32.19 -16.10 15.39
CA GLU A 601 32.79 -16.16 16.72
C GLU A 601 34.23 -15.63 16.66
N SER A 602 34.65 -14.81 17.61
CA SER A 602 36.01 -14.29 17.71
C SER A 602 36.56 -14.40 19.12
N GLU A 603 37.87 -14.67 19.23
CA GLU A 603 38.57 -14.58 20.49
C GLU A 603 38.54 -13.14 21.03
N MET A 604 38.29 -12.97 22.30
CA MET A 604 38.24 -11.67 22.96
C MET A 604 39.57 -11.36 23.64
N MET A 605 40.02 -10.12 23.51
CA MET A 605 41.18 -9.62 24.20
C MET A 605 40.81 -9.20 25.63
N CYS A 606 41.62 -9.65 26.59
CA CYS A 606 41.45 -9.26 27.98
C CYS A 606 42.25 -7.99 28.31
N CYS A 607 41.64 -7.06 29.04
CA CYS A 607 42.31 -5.87 29.55
C CYS A 607 43.51 -6.20 30.42
N LYS A 608 44.66 -5.66 30.12
CA LYS A 608 45.91 -5.91 30.90
C LYS A 608 45.84 -5.44 32.36
N GLU A 609 44.96 -4.46 32.68
CA GLU A 609 44.85 -3.95 34.07
C GLU A 609 43.80 -4.72 34.88
N CYS A 610 42.59 -4.95 34.34
CA CYS A 610 41.46 -5.50 35.10
C CYS A 610 41.03 -6.91 34.66
N GLY A 611 41.56 -7.44 33.56
CA GLY A 611 41.21 -8.76 33.02
C GLY A 611 39.85 -8.87 32.35
N LYS A 612 39.11 -7.77 32.21
CA LYS A 612 37.82 -7.75 31.50
C LYS A 612 38.04 -7.97 30.00
N GLU A 613 37.29 -8.88 29.42
CA GLU A 613 37.19 -9.02 27.96
C GLU A 613 36.48 -7.78 27.39
N PHE A 614 37.03 -7.16 26.31
CA PHE A 614 36.47 -5.86 25.85
C PHE A 614 36.52 -5.62 24.33
N ILE A 615 37.39 -6.27 23.58
CA ILE A 615 37.52 -6.11 22.13
C ILE A 615 37.85 -7.45 21.48
N SER A 616 37.33 -7.68 20.25
CA SER A 616 37.72 -8.88 19.49
C SER A 616 39.16 -8.80 19.00
N MET A 617 39.80 -9.95 18.82
CA MET A 617 41.17 -9.98 18.29
C MET A 617 41.27 -9.42 16.87
N GLU A 618 40.24 -9.58 16.06
CA GLU A 618 40.13 -9.00 14.70
C GLU A 618 40.08 -7.48 14.75
N ALA A 619 39.22 -6.91 15.60
CA ALA A 619 39.16 -5.44 15.80
C ALA A 619 40.49 -4.90 16.33
N TYR A 620 41.13 -5.60 17.30
CA TYR A 620 42.43 -5.22 17.83
C TYR A 620 43.47 -5.16 16.71
N ARG A 621 43.61 -6.22 15.87
CA ARG A 621 44.57 -6.29 14.77
C ARG A 621 44.36 -5.13 13.77
N LYS A 622 43.11 -4.88 13.33
CA LYS A 622 42.80 -3.78 12.39
C LYS A 622 43.15 -2.40 12.97
N VAL A 623 42.90 -2.16 14.24
CA VAL A 623 43.27 -0.89 14.89
C VAL A 623 44.80 -0.76 14.97
N VAL A 624 45.53 -1.83 15.32
CA VAL A 624 47.00 -1.83 15.34
C VAL A 624 47.54 -1.54 13.95
N ASP A 625 47.12 -2.26 12.91
CA ASP A 625 47.55 -2.07 11.53
C ASP A 625 47.30 -0.64 11.02
N SER A 626 46.12 -0.06 11.40
CA SER A 626 45.79 1.32 11.05
C SER A 626 46.71 2.33 11.73
N LEU A 627 47.05 2.12 13.01
CA LEU A 627 47.96 3.00 13.74
C LEU A 627 49.41 2.90 13.26
N GLU A 628 49.87 1.70 12.93
CA GLU A 628 51.21 1.48 12.35
C GLU A 628 51.32 2.10 10.95
N SER A 629 50.28 1.98 10.11
CA SER A 629 50.22 2.54 8.77
C SER A 629 50.18 4.08 8.77
N ALA A 630 49.57 4.69 9.79
CA ALA A 630 49.50 6.14 9.93
C ALA A 630 50.83 6.83 10.23
N GLY A 631 51.86 6.07 10.65
CA GLY A 631 53.25 6.52 10.88
C GLY A 631 53.40 7.62 11.91
N GLY A 632 54.45 7.60 12.69
CA GLY A 632 54.82 8.65 13.64
C GLY A 632 55.53 8.12 14.87
N SER A 633 56.41 8.87 15.47
CA SER A 633 57.23 8.52 16.66
C SER A 633 56.42 8.22 17.94
N LYS A 634 55.08 8.26 17.88
CA LYS A 634 54.16 7.96 18.98
C LYS A 634 53.23 6.79 18.69
N SER A 635 53.48 6.02 17.63
CA SER A 635 52.59 4.87 17.28
C SER A 635 52.68 3.75 18.30
N GLU A 636 53.87 3.45 18.82
CA GLU A 636 54.06 2.42 19.85
C GLU A 636 53.35 2.75 21.17
N ASP A 637 53.38 3.98 21.63
CA ASP A 637 52.67 4.42 22.84
C ASP A 637 51.16 4.31 22.69
N ARG A 638 50.64 4.59 21.49
CA ARG A 638 49.20 4.49 21.19
C ARG A 638 48.75 3.05 21.10
N VAL A 639 49.53 2.18 20.48
CA VAL A 639 49.26 0.73 20.41
C VAL A 639 49.21 0.15 21.81
N GLY A 640 50.12 0.54 22.71
CA GLY A 640 50.13 0.11 24.11
C GLY A 640 48.84 0.45 24.87
N LEU A 641 48.20 1.57 24.57
CA LEU A 641 46.94 1.97 25.23
C LEU A 641 45.71 1.19 24.77
N ILE A 642 45.74 0.56 23.59
CA ILE A 642 44.60 -0.24 23.08
C ILE A 642 44.45 -1.56 23.85
N GLU A 643 45.48 -2.00 24.52
CA GLU A 643 45.48 -3.23 25.34
C GLU A 643 44.71 -3.08 26.66
N TYR A 644 44.14 -1.88 26.90
CA TYR A 644 43.33 -1.57 28.11
C TYR A 644 41.88 -1.24 27.69
N CYS A 645 40.92 -1.72 28.49
CA CYS A 645 39.51 -1.43 28.25
C CYS A 645 39.19 0.07 28.45
N GLU A 646 38.02 0.47 28.02
CA GLU A 646 37.51 1.86 28.06
C GLU A 646 37.59 2.49 29.46
N ASP A 647 37.38 1.67 30.50
CA ASP A 647 37.41 2.11 31.91
C ASP A 647 38.85 2.32 32.41
N CYS A 648 39.78 1.44 32.04
CA CYS A 648 41.15 1.46 32.52
C CYS A 648 42.08 2.35 31.67
N ARG A 649 41.82 2.50 30.40
CA ARG A 649 42.66 3.25 29.45
C ARG A 649 42.93 4.70 29.89
N PRO A 650 41.95 5.50 30.35
CA PRO A 650 42.20 6.86 30.81
C PRO A 650 43.14 6.94 32.00
N MET A 651 43.02 5.95 32.93
CA MET A 651 43.85 5.89 34.13
C MET A 651 45.30 5.52 33.82
N VAL A 652 45.51 4.61 32.88
CA VAL A 652 46.84 4.23 32.42
C VAL A 652 47.50 5.38 31.66
N ALA A 653 46.77 6.03 30.74
CA ALA A 653 47.30 7.20 30.03
C ALA A 653 47.69 8.35 30.94
N LEU A 654 46.98 8.56 32.04
CA LEU A 654 47.33 9.57 33.04
C LEU A 654 48.57 9.19 33.87
N ARG A 655 48.78 7.91 34.17
CA ARG A 655 49.99 7.39 34.87
C ARG A 655 51.23 7.64 34.01
N ASP A 656 51.16 7.39 32.71
CA ASP A 656 52.27 7.57 31.77
C ASP A 656 52.65 9.05 31.57
N LEU A 657 51.64 9.93 31.63
CA LEU A 657 51.87 11.39 31.57
C LEU A 657 52.43 11.99 32.88
N GLY A 658 52.28 11.28 34.00
CA GLY A 658 52.69 11.72 35.34
C GLY A 658 54.07 11.28 35.77
N SER A 659 54.84 10.51 35.01
CA SER A 659 56.23 10.18 35.31
C SER A 659 57.14 11.30 34.84
N PRO A 660 57.72 12.11 35.72
CA PRO A 660 58.71 13.10 35.31
C PRO A 660 59.94 12.32 34.82
N GLY A 661 60.34 12.57 33.56
CA GLY A 661 61.55 12.04 33.01
C GLY A 661 62.76 12.37 33.91
N ASP A 662 63.48 11.33 34.35
CA ASP A 662 64.83 11.44 34.84
C ASP A 662 65.75 11.89 33.70
N ASP A 663 65.80 13.19 33.45
CA ASP A 663 66.86 13.83 32.73
C ASP A 663 67.28 15.11 33.50
N LEU A 664 68.22 14.89 34.43
CA LEU A 664 69.11 15.93 34.94
C LEU A 664 70.53 15.39 34.94
#